data_a31d181d96dba71f3284cf8ae538809d
#
_entry.id   a31d181d96dba71f3284cf8ae538809d
#
_cell.length_a   1.000
_cell.length_b   1.000
_cell.length_c   1.000
_cell.angle_alpha   90.00
_cell.angle_beta   90.00
_cell.angle_gamma   90.00
#
_symmetry.space_group_name_H-M   'P 1'
#
loop_
_entity.id
_entity.type
_entity.pdbx_description
1 polymer ?
#
loop_
_entity_poly.entity_id
_entity_poly.type
_entity_poly.pdbx_seq_one_letter_code
_entity_poly.pdbx_strand_id
1 'polypeptide(L)'
;MSAAPYPASPPPELRPEHLEHLRSSGLSDATLRAAGICSLDERAAYALGYPAGLRGIGFPYPRATVQVDGRPVPYTRLRVDPDRQREPGRKYENPLKSRLQDGLPYYPYLPPGVEALRKRADQPVLVTEGEKKALKLTQEGWPAIGLPGVFLFADPVSKKRPPSKPLHPELRRWRLRGRSVLVCFDSDRDTKEMVGLAHERLCRALTRAGAVVRVVDVPNLPGCDKTGADDFLVARGAAAFAELFEAARPWEPFAWLVDLVPLGTATAALPVALQPARDWLRGAAREEVEAAARRLRERFPELDVLAATELLTVDASDSRDDAPPREIVVNGRQIRDVVDDAWSALLGSRYGRSVLRYGDHIVFAPRQSAAAGEPVSLQPLDPPLLTALLNRAATWLWVGQEGKTKNARQPADVARDMLALPHRRVPQMTAMTRVPPMREGGAVSGEPGLDPHSRLLHVADPAVTAALGRLPEAPGPDDVAAALRVLTLDLLGDFPFARPSDRAHALAALLHPFVRHLVRGPTPLHLVEAPSEGTGKGLLANAIHLVAVGSVAQPTPLPTSDEEVRKKITAALLTAPAVLLLDNISHVLDSASLAAALTTTVWTDRVLGQTKMVTTPNRALWLATGNNPVLSRENARRTVRIRLDADVERPWLRDGFRHPDLPRWARAQRPALVVAALTLLRSWAQAGRPRGTVPLGSFEDWAAVVGGVLEHAGVEGFLADREDDHEVCDPEEEEWAAFVGRWAEAFGDERVPARELLRLAVDVGVFHLDARAAQDSRSKTSFSRALSKRRDRRYGPWRITIRRDTNKKVNLYALVP
;
A
#
# COMPACT_ATOMS: atom_id res chain seq x y z
N MET A 1 9.89 -44.24 29.76
CA MET A 1 8.75 -43.84 30.60
C MET A 1 7.48 -44.15 29.83
N SER A 2 6.63 -44.96 30.43
CA SER A 2 5.41 -45.55 29.88
C SER A 2 4.41 -44.48 29.45
N ALA A 3 3.79 -44.70 28.30
CA ALA A 3 2.69 -43.85 27.80
C ALA A 3 1.54 -43.84 28.81
N ALA A 4 1.10 -42.64 29.20
CA ALA A 4 -0.10 -42.49 30.02
C ALA A 4 -1.30 -43.01 29.22
N PRO A 5 -2.25 -43.75 29.84
CA PRO A 5 -3.39 -44.30 29.16
C PRO A 5 -4.36 -43.16 28.77
N TYR A 6 -4.92 -43.26 27.57
CA TYR A 6 -6.10 -42.50 27.13
C TYR A 6 -7.18 -42.53 28.22
N PRO A 7 -7.96 -41.47 28.41
CA PRO A 7 -9.08 -41.53 29.34
C PRO A 7 -10.04 -42.67 28.96
N ALA A 8 -10.56 -43.37 29.97
CA ALA A 8 -11.34 -44.59 29.88
C ALA A 8 -12.78 -44.44 29.25
N SER A 9 -13.05 -43.38 28.54
CA SER A 9 -14.29 -43.23 27.75
C SER A 9 -13.96 -43.42 26.28
N PRO A 10 -14.74 -44.16 25.50
CA PRO A 10 -14.56 -44.24 24.05
C PRO A 10 -14.61 -42.83 23.47
N PRO A 11 -13.77 -42.54 22.43
CA PRO A 11 -13.84 -41.24 21.76
C PRO A 11 -15.27 -41.00 21.28
N PRO A 12 -15.81 -39.77 21.41
CA PRO A 12 -17.16 -39.48 20.93
C PRO A 12 -17.26 -39.83 19.45
N GLU A 13 -18.35 -40.49 19.08
CA GLU A 13 -18.61 -40.93 17.70
C GLU A 13 -18.64 -39.72 16.76
N LEU A 14 -18.21 -39.96 15.51
CA LEU A 14 -18.31 -38.92 14.48
C LEU A 14 -19.79 -38.69 14.12
N ARG A 15 -20.23 -37.44 14.14
CA ARG A 15 -21.56 -37.04 13.62
C ARG A 15 -21.67 -37.40 12.12
N PRO A 16 -22.84 -37.75 11.63
CA PRO A 16 -23.03 -38.18 10.23
C PRO A 16 -22.44 -37.19 9.21
N GLU A 17 -22.70 -35.91 9.39
CA GLU A 17 -22.17 -34.85 8.51
C GLU A 17 -20.62 -34.75 8.53
N HIS A 18 -20.02 -35.00 9.66
CA HIS A 18 -18.54 -35.00 9.79
C HIS A 18 -17.94 -36.25 9.14
N LEU A 19 -18.58 -37.38 9.33
CA LEU A 19 -18.17 -38.64 8.71
C LEU A 19 -18.26 -38.56 7.18
N GLU A 20 -19.34 -38.02 6.65
CA GLU A 20 -19.51 -37.79 5.21
C GLU A 20 -18.46 -36.88 4.65
N HIS A 21 -18.16 -35.75 5.34
CA HIS A 21 -17.12 -34.85 4.94
C HIS A 21 -15.73 -35.51 4.92
N LEU A 22 -15.40 -36.37 5.88
CA LEU A 22 -14.11 -37.07 5.93
C LEU A 22 -14.03 -38.18 4.87
N ARG A 23 -15.14 -38.88 4.62
CA ARG A 23 -15.26 -39.87 3.54
C ARG A 23 -15.14 -39.22 2.15
N SER A 24 -15.70 -38.05 1.95
CA SER A 24 -15.52 -37.29 0.67
C SER A 24 -14.05 -36.96 0.37
N SER A 25 -13.20 -36.91 1.39
CA SER A 25 -11.72 -36.80 1.23
C SER A 25 -11.04 -38.17 1.08
N GLY A 26 -11.80 -39.24 0.85
CA GLY A 26 -11.31 -40.60 0.63
C GLY A 26 -10.75 -41.29 1.88
N LEU A 27 -11.11 -40.85 3.08
CA LEU A 27 -10.67 -41.49 4.33
C LEU A 27 -11.59 -42.64 4.71
N SER A 28 -11.02 -43.81 5.01
CA SER A 28 -11.78 -44.97 5.45
C SER A 28 -12.14 -44.91 6.94
N ASP A 29 -13.22 -45.52 7.33
CA ASP A 29 -13.65 -45.61 8.73
C ASP A 29 -12.57 -46.25 9.63
N ALA A 30 -11.79 -47.20 9.09
CA ALA A 30 -10.67 -47.82 9.80
C ALA A 30 -9.57 -46.80 10.11
N THR A 31 -9.22 -45.95 9.12
CA THR A 31 -8.24 -44.86 9.30
C THR A 31 -8.75 -43.82 10.30
N LEU A 32 -10.02 -43.45 10.22
CA LEU A 32 -10.60 -42.44 11.14
C LEU A 32 -10.61 -42.95 12.59
N ARG A 33 -11.00 -44.22 12.80
CA ARG A 33 -10.95 -44.85 14.14
C ARG A 33 -9.52 -45.00 14.66
N ALA A 34 -8.56 -45.46 13.83
CA ALA A 34 -7.16 -45.58 14.23
C ALA A 34 -6.52 -44.23 14.61
N ALA A 35 -6.94 -43.15 13.92
CA ALA A 35 -6.48 -41.79 14.20
C ALA A 35 -7.21 -41.11 15.37
N GLY A 36 -8.27 -41.74 15.92
CA GLY A 36 -9.06 -41.16 17.01
C GLY A 36 -9.83 -39.90 16.62
N ILE A 37 -10.14 -39.71 15.33
CA ILE A 37 -10.89 -38.55 14.86
C ILE A 37 -12.30 -38.61 15.43
N CYS A 38 -12.79 -37.51 15.97
CA CYS A 38 -14.08 -37.44 16.65
C CYS A 38 -14.80 -36.10 16.42
N SER A 39 -16.09 -36.08 16.65
CA SER A 39 -16.85 -34.84 16.73
C SER A 39 -16.75 -34.25 18.12
N LEU A 40 -16.39 -33.00 18.19
CA LEU A 40 -16.31 -32.23 19.43
C LEU A 40 -17.50 -31.26 19.49
N ASP A 41 -18.30 -31.36 20.56
CA ASP A 41 -19.27 -30.34 20.91
C ASP A 41 -18.59 -29.13 21.59
N GLU A 42 -19.37 -28.09 21.89
CA GLU A 42 -18.84 -26.85 22.50
C GLU A 42 -18.16 -27.12 23.87
N ARG A 43 -18.72 -28.04 24.66
CA ARG A 43 -18.15 -28.39 25.99
C ARG A 43 -16.84 -29.15 25.87
N ALA A 44 -16.77 -30.13 24.98
CA ALA A 44 -15.57 -30.90 24.72
C ALA A 44 -14.44 -30.03 24.12
N ALA A 45 -14.79 -29.17 23.16
CA ALA A 45 -13.85 -28.21 22.59
C ALA A 45 -13.33 -27.24 23.66
N TYR A 46 -14.22 -26.69 24.50
CA TYR A 46 -13.80 -25.83 25.59
C TYR A 46 -12.84 -26.51 26.55
N ALA A 47 -13.09 -27.77 26.93
CA ALA A 47 -12.21 -28.56 27.80
C ALA A 47 -10.82 -28.80 27.20
N LEU A 48 -10.69 -28.76 25.86
CA LEU A 48 -9.43 -28.87 25.12
C LEU A 48 -8.72 -27.53 24.90
N GLY A 49 -9.21 -26.45 25.52
CA GLY A 49 -8.56 -25.12 25.49
C GLY A 49 -9.06 -24.18 24.41
N TYR A 50 -10.18 -24.49 23.73
CA TYR A 50 -10.79 -23.62 22.74
C TYR A 50 -11.66 -22.53 23.37
N PRO A 51 -11.93 -21.41 22.66
CA PRO A 51 -12.97 -20.46 23.06
C PRO A 51 -14.35 -21.11 23.18
N ALA A 52 -15.21 -20.55 24.04
CA ALA A 52 -16.61 -20.97 24.12
C ALA A 52 -17.34 -20.81 22.78
N GLY A 53 -18.28 -21.71 22.50
CA GLY A 53 -19.12 -21.66 21.29
C GLY A 53 -18.51 -22.31 20.06
N LEU A 54 -17.29 -22.84 20.13
CA LEU A 54 -16.70 -23.59 19.02
C LEU A 54 -17.03 -25.08 19.12
N ARG A 55 -17.34 -25.69 17.98
CA ARG A 55 -17.56 -27.13 17.80
C ARG A 55 -17.06 -27.56 16.41
N GLY A 56 -16.88 -28.85 16.18
CA GLY A 56 -16.42 -29.35 14.88
C GLY A 56 -15.74 -30.71 14.94
N ILE A 57 -14.80 -30.95 14.02
CA ILE A 57 -14.02 -32.19 13.93
C ILE A 57 -12.69 -32.01 14.67
N GLY A 58 -12.46 -32.83 15.66
CA GLY A 58 -11.22 -32.92 16.41
C GLY A 58 -10.22 -33.87 15.76
N PHE A 59 -9.01 -33.40 15.52
CA PHE A 59 -7.87 -34.17 15.07
C PHE A 59 -6.89 -34.29 16.25
N PRO A 60 -6.91 -35.40 17.02
CA PRO A 60 -6.01 -35.60 18.14
C PRO A 60 -4.59 -35.87 17.63
N TYR A 61 -3.60 -35.38 18.35
CA TYR A 61 -2.19 -35.59 18.10
C TYR A 61 -1.66 -36.55 19.17
N PRO A 62 -1.53 -37.84 18.88
CA PRO A 62 -1.43 -38.90 19.91
C PRO A 62 -0.29 -38.78 20.94
N ARG A 63 0.72 -37.98 20.60
CA ARG A 63 1.90 -37.77 21.47
C ARG A 63 2.15 -36.35 21.92
N ALA A 64 1.29 -35.43 21.57
CA ALA A 64 1.35 -34.07 22.04
C ALA A 64 0.36 -33.92 23.21
N THR A 65 0.83 -33.96 24.43
CA THR A 65 0.06 -33.63 25.62
C THR A 65 0.37 -32.19 26.01
N VAL A 66 -0.66 -31.43 26.27
CA VAL A 66 -0.58 -30.04 26.72
C VAL A 66 -1.34 -29.86 28.03
N GLN A 67 -0.97 -28.86 28.79
CA GLN A 67 -1.69 -28.49 30.01
C GLN A 67 -2.71 -27.41 29.68
N VAL A 68 -4.00 -27.68 29.89
CA VAL A 68 -5.08 -26.72 29.75
C VAL A 68 -5.71 -26.51 31.14
N ASP A 69 -5.65 -25.28 31.64
CA ASP A 69 -6.15 -24.92 32.98
C ASP A 69 -5.64 -25.87 34.09
N GLY A 70 -4.35 -26.28 34.02
CA GLY A 70 -3.70 -27.21 34.97
C GLY A 70 -4.02 -28.68 34.79
N ARG A 71 -4.73 -29.08 33.72
CA ARG A 71 -5.06 -30.47 33.42
C ARG A 71 -4.33 -30.97 32.17
N PRO A 72 -3.68 -32.17 32.21
CA PRO A 72 -3.08 -32.73 31.01
C PRO A 72 -4.18 -33.21 30.05
N VAL A 73 -4.15 -32.70 28.81
CA VAL A 73 -5.06 -33.08 27.72
C VAL A 73 -4.26 -33.41 26.45
N PRO A 74 -4.72 -34.31 25.59
CA PRO A 74 -4.10 -34.51 24.28
C PRO A 74 -4.26 -33.24 23.45
N TYR A 75 -3.17 -32.80 22.84
CA TYR A 75 -3.25 -31.71 21.86
C TYR A 75 -4.15 -32.17 20.71
N THR A 76 -5.24 -31.44 20.49
CA THR A 76 -6.21 -31.75 19.45
C THR A 76 -6.41 -30.49 18.62
N ARG A 77 -6.32 -30.58 17.30
CA ARG A 77 -6.64 -29.45 16.42
C ARG A 77 -8.09 -29.54 15.99
N LEU A 78 -8.78 -28.42 16.02
CA LEU A 78 -10.23 -28.35 15.71
C LEU A 78 -10.44 -27.80 14.29
N ARG A 79 -11.12 -28.60 13.45
CA ARG A 79 -11.74 -28.07 12.24
C ARG A 79 -13.15 -27.62 12.58
N VAL A 80 -13.33 -26.31 12.60
CA VAL A 80 -14.56 -25.66 13.06
C VAL A 80 -15.68 -25.85 12.06
N ASP A 81 -16.90 -26.12 12.56
CA ASP A 81 -18.11 -26.18 11.74
C ASP A 81 -18.33 -24.86 11.01
N PRO A 82 -18.83 -24.86 9.75
CA PRO A 82 -18.99 -23.65 8.95
C PRO A 82 -19.78 -22.53 9.62
N ASP A 83 -20.82 -22.89 10.39
CA ASP A 83 -21.70 -21.98 11.14
C ASP A 83 -21.04 -21.38 12.40
N ARG A 84 -19.87 -21.87 12.77
CA ARG A 84 -19.12 -21.49 13.97
C ARG A 84 -17.75 -20.86 13.68
N GLN A 85 -17.41 -20.64 12.42
CA GLN A 85 -16.16 -19.99 12.05
C GLN A 85 -16.14 -18.52 12.53
N ARG A 86 -15.12 -18.14 13.27
CA ARG A 86 -14.96 -16.77 13.81
C ARG A 86 -14.61 -15.75 12.75
N GLU A 87 -13.95 -16.20 11.69
CA GLU A 87 -13.57 -15.41 10.52
C GLU A 87 -13.93 -16.20 9.26
N PRO A 88 -14.55 -15.58 8.24
CA PRO A 88 -14.87 -16.26 6.99
C PRO A 88 -13.63 -16.94 6.37
N GLY A 89 -13.74 -18.24 6.10
CA GLY A 89 -12.66 -19.03 5.50
C GLY A 89 -11.63 -19.62 6.47
N ARG A 90 -11.62 -19.25 7.74
CA ARG A 90 -10.74 -19.83 8.76
C ARG A 90 -11.33 -21.16 9.29
N LYS A 91 -11.01 -22.22 8.59
CA LYS A 91 -11.57 -23.56 8.83
C LYS A 91 -10.97 -24.28 10.06
N TYR A 92 -9.74 -23.93 10.47
CA TYR A 92 -9.01 -24.64 11.53
C TYR A 92 -8.59 -23.67 12.64
N GLU A 93 -8.75 -24.15 13.88
CA GLU A 93 -8.31 -23.45 15.08
C GLU A 93 -7.37 -24.31 15.91
N ASN A 94 -6.47 -23.65 16.63
CA ASN A 94 -5.62 -24.24 17.65
C ASN A 94 -6.14 -23.84 19.04
N PRO A 95 -5.84 -24.60 20.11
CA PRO A 95 -6.17 -24.16 21.47
C PRO A 95 -5.63 -22.78 21.78
N LEU A 96 -6.36 -22.00 22.60
CA LEU A 96 -5.95 -20.65 22.99
C LEU A 96 -4.60 -20.69 23.72
N LYS A 97 -3.66 -19.89 23.23
CA LYS A 97 -2.34 -19.78 23.82
C LYS A 97 -2.38 -19.34 25.29
N SER A 98 -3.36 -18.54 25.68
CA SER A 98 -3.57 -18.08 27.05
C SER A 98 -4.05 -19.17 28.01
N ARG A 99 -4.61 -20.28 27.50
CA ARG A 99 -5.05 -21.43 28.29
C ARG A 99 -4.04 -22.57 28.32
N LEU A 100 -3.02 -22.52 27.43
CA LEU A 100 -1.92 -23.48 27.39
C LEU A 100 -0.86 -23.03 28.40
N GLN A 101 -0.66 -23.81 29.46
CA GLN A 101 0.38 -23.57 30.45
C GLN A 101 1.72 -24.18 30.04
N ASP A 102 1.68 -25.39 29.47
CA ASP A 102 2.83 -26.10 28.92
C ASP A 102 2.55 -26.60 27.51
N GLY A 103 3.60 -26.71 26.69
CA GLY A 103 3.54 -27.23 25.34
C GLY A 103 3.78 -26.15 24.27
N LEU A 104 3.78 -26.61 23.03
CA LEU A 104 3.99 -25.77 21.87
C LEU A 104 2.64 -25.30 21.30
N PRO A 105 2.55 -24.13 20.68
CA PRO A 105 1.31 -23.59 20.15
C PRO A 105 0.77 -24.38 18.95
N TYR A 106 1.59 -25.23 18.34
CA TYR A 106 1.23 -26.16 17.26
C TYR A 106 2.23 -27.31 17.19
N TYR A 107 1.83 -28.39 16.52
CA TYR A 107 2.66 -29.58 16.29
C TYR A 107 2.50 -30.07 14.85
N PRO A 108 3.51 -30.72 14.22
CA PRO A 108 3.31 -31.52 13.03
C PRO A 108 2.42 -32.73 13.34
N TYR A 109 1.49 -33.01 12.45
CA TYR A 109 0.58 -34.15 12.59
C TYR A 109 1.25 -35.46 12.10
N LEU A 110 1.22 -36.46 12.91
CA LEU A 110 1.75 -37.79 12.62
C LEU A 110 0.58 -38.78 12.59
N PRO A 111 0.14 -39.26 11.42
CA PRO A 111 -0.81 -40.36 11.34
C PRO A 111 -0.36 -41.59 12.10
N PRO A 112 -1.32 -42.47 12.52
CA PRO A 112 -0.97 -43.72 13.18
C PRO A 112 0.04 -44.53 12.39
N GLY A 113 1.04 -45.09 13.09
CA GLY A 113 2.13 -45.90 12.50
C GLY A 113 3.32 -45.09 11.93
N VAL A 114 3.12 -43.85 11.52
CA VAL A 114 4.18 -43.02 10.88
C VAL A 114 5.35 -42.78 11.83
N GLU A 115 5.10 -42.62 13.11
CA GLU A 115 6.14 -42.37 14.09
C GLU A 115 7.15 -43.52 14.23
N ALA A 116 6.75 -44.75 14.01
CA ALA A 116 7.66 -45.90 14.05
C ALA A 116 8.82 -45.78 13.08
N LEU A 117 8.62 -44.97 12.02
CA LEU A 117 9.64 -44.70 11.00
C LEU A 117 10.66 -43.63 11.41
N ARG A 118 10.47 -42.94 12.55
CA ARG A 118 11.30 -41.80 12.96
C ARG A 118 12.81 -42.13 12.96
N LYS A 119 13.22 -43.35 13.38
CA LYS A 119 14.61 -43.77 13.41
C LYS A 119 15.08 -44.47 12.12
N ARG A 120 14.16 -44.78 11.19
CA ARG A 120 14.44 -45.55 9.97
C ARG A 120 14.71 -44.63 8.81
N ALA A 121 15.97 -44.18 8.68
CA ALA A 121 16.38 -43.26 7.62
C ALA A 121 16.31 -43.87 6.21
N ASP A 122 16.27 -45.19 6.11
CA ASP A 122 16.09 -45.97 4.89
C ASP A 122 14.67 -45.87 4.30
N GLN A 123 13.70 -45.48 5.11
CA GLN A 123 12.32 -45.32 4.68
C GLN A 123 12.01 -43.85 4.30
N PRO A 124 11.49 -43.59 3.09
CA PRO A 124 11.08 -42.24 2.70
C PRO A 124 9.89 -41.77 3.53
N VAL A 125 9.72 -40.45 3.64
CA VAL A 125 8.57 -39.84 4.28
C VAL A 125 8.13 -38.62 3.50
N LEU A 126 6.80 -38.45 3.34
CA LEU A 126 6.25 -37.23 2.74
C LEU A 126 6.04 -36.14 3.81
N VAL A 127 6.10 -34.91 3.39
CA VAL A 127 5.63 -33.76 4.18
C VAL A 127 4.60 -33.00 3.37
N THR A 128 3.40 -32.87 3.90
CA THR A 128 2.27 -32.22 3.21
C THR A 128 1.57 -31.21 4.10
N GLU A 129 0.65 -30.43 3.55
CA GLU A 129 -0.18 -29.50 4.29
C GLU A 129 -1.47 -30.17 4.80
N GLY A 130 -1.68 -30.14 6.12
CA GLY A 130 -2.92 -30.54 6.78
C GLY A 130 -2.99 -32.03 7.17
N GLU A 131 -3.90 -32.30 8.13
CA GLU A 131 -4.10 -33.60 8.75
C GLU A 131 -4.74 -34.61 7.80
N LYS A 132 -5.77 -34.21 7.05
CA LYS A 132 -6.53 -35.05 6.13
C LYS A 132 -5.64 -35.64 5.03
N LYS A 133 -4.80 -34.80 4.43
CA LYS A 133 -3.88 -35.21 3.37
C LYS A 133 -2.85 -36.20 3.88
N ALA A 134 -2.26 -35.93 5.08
CA ALA A 134 -1.32 -36.84 5.70
C ALA A 134 -1.96 -38.20 6.04
N LEU A 135 -3.21 -38.17 6.52
CA LEU A 135 -3.98 -39.42 6.76
C LEU A 135 -4.26 -40.19 5.47
N LYS A 136 -4.72 -39.49 4.42
CA LYS A 136 -5.03 -40.11 3.12
C LYS A 136 -3.79 -40.73 2.48
N LEU A 137 -2.69 -39.96 2.41
CA LEU A 137 -1.41 -40.47 1.91
C LEU A 137 -0.95 -41.72 2.69
N THR A 138 -0.99 -41.65 4.03
CA THR A 138 -0.59 -42.77 4.88
C THR A 138 -1.50 -44.02 4.72
N GLN A 139 -2.83 -43.81 4.57
CA GLN A 139 -3.78 -44.86 4.29
C GLN A 139 -3.47 -45.60 2.98
N GLU A 140 -3.02 -44.88 1.96
CA GLU A 140 -2.68 -45.46 0.66
C GLU A 140 -1.22 -46.01 0.59
N GLY A 141 -0.52 -46.07 1.73
CA GLY A 141 0.80 -46.65 1.81
C GLY A 141 1.99 -45.69 1.71
N TRP A 142 1.74 -44.39 1.61
CA TRP A 142 2.77 -43.35 1.64
C TRP A 142 2.83 -42.64 3.00
N PRO A 143 3.76 -43.02 3.89
CA PRO A 143 3.87 -42.38 5.20
C PRO A 143 4.08 -40.87 5.09
N ALA A 144 3.18 -40.09 5.70
CA ALA A 144 3.20 -38.66 5.56
C ALA A 144 3.11 -37.91 6.90
N ILE A 145 3.78 -36.78 6.98
CA ILE A 145 3.72 -35.80 8.07
C ILE A 145 2.86 -34.64 7.62
N GLY A 146 1.81 -34.30 8.36
CA GLY A 146 0.94 -33.14 8.08
C GLY A 146 1.43 -31.89 8.80
N LEU A 147 1.62 -30.80 8.04
CA LEU A 147 1.89 -29.49 8.64
C LEU A 147 0.56 -28.79 8.92
N PRO A 148 0.32 -28.24 10.11
CA PRO A 148 -0.93 -27.54 10.41
C PRO A 148 -1.10 -26.20 9.64
N GLY A 149 -0.12 -25.83 8.84
CA GLY A 149 -0.09 -24.71 7.92
C GLY A 149 1.27 -24.60 7.28
N VAL A 150 1.34 -24.03 6.10
CA VAL A 150 2.52 -24.00 5.21
C VAL A 150 3.81 -23.50 5.87
N PHE A 151 3.72 -22.55 6.82
CA PHE A 151 4.87 -22.03 7.57
C PHE A 151 5.09 -22.70 8.93
N LEU A 152 4.21 -23.62 9.38
CA LEU A 152 4.23 -24.17 10.72
C LEU A 152 5.17 -25.40 10.86
N PHE A 153 6.20 -25.46 10.04
CA PHE A 153 7.31 -26.40 10.12
C PHE A 153 8.48 -25.88 10.97
N ALA A 154 8.48 -24.57 11.29
CA ALA A 154 9.56 -23.94 12.03
C ALA A 154 9.33 -24.00 13.55
N ASP A 155 10.41 -23.92 14.32
CA ASP A 155 10.37 -23.95 15.79
C ASP A 155 9.62 -22.72 16.35
N PRO A 156 8.45 -22.90 17.01
CA PRO A 156 7.61 -21.78 17.45
C PRO A 156 8.23 -20.93 18.56
N VAL A 157 9.16 -21.49 19.35
CA VAL A 157 9.79 -20.79 20.49
C VAL A 157 11.14 -20.17 20.14
N SER A 158 11.70 -20.51 18.99
CA SER A 158 12.96 -19.93 18.52
C SER A 158 12.84 -18.45 18.22
N LYS A 159 13.69 -17.62 18.82
CA LYS A 159 13.80 -16.16 18.55
C LYS A 159 14.52 -15.85 17.23
N LYS A 160 15.11 -16.86 16.56
CA LYS A 160 15.76 -16.67 15.25
C LYS A 160 14.72 -16.29 14.19
N ARG A 161 15.10 -15.39 13.30
CA ARG A 161 14.26 -15.01 12.15
C ARG A 161 14.47 -15.95 10.96
N PRO A 162 13.49 -16.14 10.06
CA PRO A 162 13.72 -16.81 8.79
C PRO A 162 14.85 -16.11 8.00
N PRO A 163 15.66 -16.83 7.21
CA PRO A 163 15.63 -18.28 6.94
C PRO A 163 16.38 -19.13 7.98
N SER A 164 16.96 -18.54 9.03
CA SER A 164 17.79 -19.22 10.03
C SER A 164 16.98 -19.88 11.15
N LYS A 165 15.65 -19.83 11.07
CA LYS A 165 14.78 -20.46 12.07
C LYS A 165 14.89 -21.99 11.96
N PRO A 166 15.15 -22.74 13.05
CA PRO A 166 15.29 -24.18 12.97
C PRO A 166 13.95 -24.87 12.71
N LEU A 167 14.01 -26.12 12.26
CA LEU A 167 12.83 -26.97 12.17
C LEU A 167 12.16 -27.14 13.54
N HIS A 168 10.85 -27.37 13.50
CA HIS A 168 10.04 -27.68 14.68
C HIS A 168 10.71 -28.80 15.52
N PRO A 169 10.68 -28.73 16.87
CA PRO A 169 11.33 -29.75 17.73
C PRO A 169 10.93 -31.17 17.36
N GLU A 170 9.67 -31.43 17.04
CA GLU A 170 9.20 -32.75 16.64
C GLU A 170 9.80 -33.23 15.31
N LEU A 171 10.01 -32.34 14.34
CA LEU A 171 10.67 -32.66 13.06
C LEU A 171 12.18 -32.95 13.28
N ARG A 172 12.82 -32.23 14.21
CA ARG A 172 14.25 -32.47 14.56
C ARG A 172 14.50 -33.80 15.22
N ARG A 173 13.48 -34.45 15.78
CA ARG A 173 13.57 -35.79 16.33
C ARG A 173 13.68 -36.90 15.29
N TRP A 174 13.41 -36.58 14.01
CA TRP A 174 13.54 -37.53 12.91
C TRP A 174 15.00 -37.66 12.50
N ARG A 175 15.44 -38.89 12.21
CA ARG A 175 16.74 -39.15 11.61
C ARG A 175 16.68 -38.71 10.15
N LEU A 176 16.99 -37.39 9.90
CA LEU A 176 16.87 -36.78 8.58
C LEU A 176 18.12 -36.97 7.72
N ARG A 177 19.29 -37.14 8.32
CA ARG A 177 20.55 -37.26 7.57
C ARG A 177 20.53 -38.46 6.62
N GLY A 178 20.64 -38.21 5.32
CA GLY A 178 20.57 -39.22 4.27
C GLY A 178 19.17 -39.77 3.96
N ARG A 179 18.12 -39.30 4.68
CA ARG A 179 16.74 -39.73 4.43
C ARG A 179 16.18 -39.03 3.20
N SER A 180 15.47 -39.77 2.34
CA SER A 180 14.63 -39.23 1.31
C SER A 180 13.36 -38.61 1.93
N VAL A 181 13.21 -37.30 1.82
CA VAL A 181 12.01 -36.56 2.25
C VAL A 181 11.34 -35.93 1.03
N LEU A 182 10.10 -36.35 0.78
CA LEU A 182 9.33 -35.82 -0.35
C LEU A 182 8.38 -34.72 0.16
N VAL A 183 8.48 -33.52 -0.41
CA VAL A 183 7.57 -32.41 -0.07
C VAL A 183 6.47 -32.37 -1.11
N CYS A 184 5.22 -32.53 -0.66
CA CYS A 184 4.02 -32.61 -1.48
C CYS A 184 3.02 -31.56 -0.99
N PHE A 185 3.11 -30.35 -1.52
CA PHE A 185 2.16 -29.26 -1.29
C PHE A 185 1.07 -29.27 -2.37
N ASP A 186 0.02 -28.48 -2.16
CA ASP A 186 -1.06 -28.33 -3.13
C ASP A 186 -0.56 -27.65 -4.41
N SER A 187 -1.27 -27.87 -5.50
CA SER A 187 -0.93 -27.32 -6.83
C SER A 187 -0.88 -25.80 -6.90
N ASP A 188 -1.48 -25.06 -5.92
CA ASP A 188 -1.41 -23.61 -5.86
C ASP A 188 -0.06 -23.04 -5.38
N ARG A 189 0.91 -23.93 -5.10
CA ARG A 189 2.29 -23.55 -4.74
C ARG A 189 2.93 -22.66 -5.80
N ASP A 190 2.73 -22.94 -7.06
CA ASP A 190 3.37 -22.25 -8.17
C ASP A 190 2.63 -20.96 -8.59
N THR A 191 1.42 -20.75 -8.08
CA THR A 191 0.60 -19.57 -8.37
C THR A 191 0.51 -18.59 -7.19
N LYS A 192 0.77 -19.05 -5.96
CA LYS A 192 0.72 -18.25 -4.74
C LYS A 192 2.11 -18.06 -4.15
N GLU A 193 2.67 -16.86 -4.29
CA GLU A 193 4.00 -16.48 -3.83
C GLU A 193 4.29 -16.94 -2.38
N MET A 194 3.36 -16.72 -1.46
CA MET A 194 3.54 -17.10 -0.05
C MET A 194 3.60 -18.61 0.18
N VAL A 195 2.90 -19.40 -0.63
CA VAL A 195 2.95 -20.87 -0.55
C VAL A 195 4.27 -21.38 -1.12
N GLY A 196 4.69 -20.84 -2.28
CA GLY A 196 6.00 -21.13 -2.87
C GLY A 196 7.15 -20.78 -1.93
N LEU A 197 7.07 -19.65 -1.26
CA LEU A 197 8.04 -19.23 -0.23
C LEU A 197 8.09 -20.18 0.96
N ALA A 198 6.95 -20.64 1.45
CA ALA A 198 6.89 -21.60 2.56
C ALA A 198 7.50 -22.94 2.18
N HIS A 199 7.20 -23.41 0.97
CA HIS A 199 7.76 -24.61 0.37
C HIS A 199 9.29 -24.52 0.27
N GLU A 200 9.82 -23.43 -0.31
CA GLU A 200 11.25 -23.17 -0.42
C GLU A 200 11.97 -23.20 0.95
N ARG A 201 11.39 -22.52 1.95
CA ARG A 201 11.94 -22.47 3.31
C ARG A 201 11.93 -23.84 4.00
N LEU A 202 10.89 -24.63 3.79
CA LEU A 202 10.78 -25.99 4.32
C LEU A 202 11.85 -26.88 3.70
N CYS A 203 11.94 -26.91 2.37
CA CYS A 203 12.91 -27.72 1.64
C CYS A 203 14.36 -27.38 2.06
N ARG A 204 14.67 -26.08 2.15
CA ARG A 204 15.96 -25.60 2.63
C ARG A 204 16.25 -26.02 4.08
N ALA A 205 15.27 -25.96 4.97
CA ALA A 205 15.43 -26.36 6.35
C ALA A 205 15.67 -27.88 6.49
N LEU A 206 14.98 -28.68 5.68
CA LEU A 206 15.15 -30.14 5.61
C LEU A 206 16.54 -30.52 5.05
N THR A 207 16.97 -29.87 3.98
CA THR A 207 18.30 -30.05 3.38
C THR A 207 19.41 -29.71 4.37
N ARG A 208 19.29 -28.59 5.09
CA ARG A 208 20.23 -28.22 6.16
C ARG A 208 20.28 -29.23 7.30
N ALA A 209 19.18 -29.94 7.54
CA ALA A 209 19.14 -31.04 8.50
C ALA A 209 19.73 -32.36 7.94
N GLY A 210 20.22 -32.35 6.70
CA GLY A 210 20.86 -33.46 6.02
C GLY A 210 19.93 -34.40 5.27
N ALA A 211 18.67 -34.03 5.03
CA ALA A 211 17.74 -34.81 4.22
C ALA A 211 18.05 -34.68 2.72
N VAL A 212 17.75 -35.72 1.96
CA VAL A 212 17.69 -35.70 0.49
C VAL A 212 16.27 -35.31 0.12
N VAL A 213 16.06 -34.02 -0.29
CA VAL A 213 14.73 -33.49 -0.52
C VAL A 213 14.33 -33.68 -1.96
N ARG A 214 13.13 -34.21 -2.19
CA ARG A 214 12.46 -34.34 -3.48
C ARG A 214 11.10 -33.65 -3.44
N VAL A 215 10.59 -33.18 -4.57
CA VAL A 215 9.32 -32.49 -4.69
C VAL A 215 8.34 -33.32 -5.52
N VAL A 216 7.15 -33.54 -4.98
CA VAL A 216 6.04 -34.16 -5.71
C VAL A 216 5.14 -33.04 -6.23
N ASP A 217 5.05 -32.92 -7.55
CA ASP A 217 4.25 -31.93 -8.22
C ASP A 217 2.84 -32.49 -8.49
N VAL A 218 1.84 -32.04 -7.71
CA VAL A 218 0.44 -32.47 -7.88
C VAL A 218 -0.19 -31.56 -8.96
N PRO A 219 -0.64 -32.11 -10.12
CA PRO A 219 -1.28 -31.32 -11.16
C PRO A 219 -2.70 -30.90 -10.76
N ASN A 220 -3.18 -29.79 -11.32
CA ASN A 220 -4.56 -29.37 -11.17
C ASN A 220 -5.51 -30.38 -11.84
N LEU A 221 -6.56 -30.75 -11.14
CA LEU A 221 -7.67 -31.47 -11.74
C LEU A 221 -8.48 -30.53 -12.65
N PRO A 222 -9.07 -31.05 -13.72
CA PRO A 222 -9.89 -30.25 -14.64
C PRO A 222 -10.98 -29.47 -13.90
N GLY A 223 -11.00 -28.13 -14.14
CA GLY A 223 -11.99 -27.23 -13.49
C GLY A 223 -11.68 -26.85 -12.04
N CYS A 224 -10.51 -27.20 -11.51
CA CYS A 224 -10.09 -26.85 -10.16
C CYS A 224 -8.92 -25.86 -10.20
N ASP A 225 -9.02 -24.75 -9.47
CA ASP A 225 -7.94 -23.78 -9.29
C ASP A 225 -6.84 -24.31 -8.33
N LYS A 226 -7.17 -25.32 -7.54
CA LYS A 226 -6.32 -25.91 -6.53
C LYS A 226 -6.65 -27.39 -6.36
N THR A 227 -5.63 -28.24 -6.32
CA THR A 227 -5.74 -29.68 -6.06
C THR A 227 -4.78 -30.09 -4.96
N GLY A 228 -5.28 -30.72 -3.92
CA GLY A 228 -4.48 -31.34 -2.88
C GLY A 228 -4.15 -32.83 -3.21
N ALA A 229 -3.22 -33.41 -2.46
CA ALA A 229 -2.87 -34.81 -2.63
C ALA A 229 -4.06 -35.74 -2.34
N ASP A 230 -4.93 -35.40 -1.38
CA ASP A 230 -6.16 -36.15 -1.07
C ASP A 230 -7.16 -36.06 -2.21
N ASP A 231 -7.39 -34.88 -2.78
CA ASP A 231 -8.29 -34.67 -3.92
C ASP A 231 -7.80 -35.45 -5.14
N PHE A 232 -6.49 -35.41 -5.42
CA PHE A 232 -5.88 -36.14 -6.52
C PHE A 232 -6.04 -37.66 -6.35
N LEU A 233 -5.77 -38.19 -5.15
CA LEU A 233 -5.95 -39.60 -4.83
C LEU A 233 -7.40 -40.07 -4.96
N VAL A 234 -8.36 -39.25 -4.57
CA VAL A 234 -9.81 -39.55 -4.75
C VAL A 234 -10.19 -39.58 -6.21
N ALA A 235 -9.69 -38.64 -7.01
CA ALA A 235 -10.08 -38.48 -8.42
C ALA A 235 -9.35 -39.44 -9.36
N ARG A 236 -8.10 -39.79 -9.11
CA ARG A 236 -7.20 -40.52 -10.01
C ARG A 236 -6.71 -41.86 -9.48
N GLY A 237 -6.84 -42.09 -8.17
CA GLY A 237 -6.48 -43.34 -7.51
C GLY A 237 -4.99 -43.44 -7.13
N ALA A 238 -4.65 -44.51 -6.41
CA ALA A 238 -3.30 -44.72 -5.88
C ALA A 238 -2.25 -45.00 -6.98
N ALA A 239 -2.63 -45.64 -8.08
CA ALA A 239 -1.68 -45.93 -9.17
C ALA A 239 -1.19 -44.65 -9.83
N ALA A 240 -2.06 -43.68 -10.14
CA ALA A 240 -1.67 -42.39 -10.71
C ALA A 240 -0.81 -41.56 -9.75
N PHE A 241 -1.05 -41.67 -8.43
CA PHE A 241 -0.19 -40.99 -7.44
C PHE A 241 1.17 -41.66 -7.31
N ALA A 242 1.27 -42.98 -7.49
CA ALA A 242 2.53 -43.69 -7.53
C ALA A 242 3.43 -43.19 -8.66
N GLU A 243 2.87 -42.90 -9.84
CA GLU A 243 3.61 -42.29 -10.94
C GLU A 243 4.17 -40.90 -10.55
N LEU A 244 3.37 -40.04 -9.86
CA LEU A 244 3.87 -38.74 -9.37
C LEU A 244 4.96 -38.91 -8.29
N PHE A 245 4.84 -39.92 -7.45
CA PHE A 245 5.82 -40.20 -6.40
C PHE A 245 7.16 -40.63 -7.00
N GLU A 246 7.16 -41.51 -8.00
CA GLU A 246 8.36 -41.95 -8.72
C GLU A 246 8.96 -40.82 -9.57
N ALA A 247 8.11 -40.01 -10.18
CA ALA A 247 8.52 -38.85 -10.99
C ALA A 247 8.97 -37.65 -10.13
N ALA A 248 8.91 -37.76 -8.79
CA ALA A 248 9.32 -36.66 -7.89
C ALA A 248 10.76 -36.22 -8.20
N ARG A 249 10.92 -34.94 -8.48
CA ARG A 249 12.20 -34.34 -8.86
C ARG A 249 13.04 -33.92 -7.64
N PRO A 250 14.38 -33.94 -7.70
CA PRO A 250 15.21 -33.32 -6.67
C PRO A 250 14.79 -31.87 -6.45
N TRP A 251 14.78 -31.44 -5.18
CA TRP A 251 14.56 -30.03 -4.89
C TRP A 251 15.79 -29.22 -5.29
N GLU A 252 15.55 -28.17 -6.07
CA GLU A 252 16.56 -27.19 -6.46
C GLU A 252 16.21 -25.82 -5.88
N PRO A 253 17.17 -25.13 -5.24
CA PRO A 253 16.96 -23.81 -4.70
C PRO A 253 16.44 -22.83 -5.78
N PHE A 254 15.36 -22.10 -5.46
CA PHE A 254 14.78 -21.06 -6.30
C PHE A 254 14.23 -21.48 -7.67
N ALA A 255 14.21 -22.78 -7.99
CA ALA A 255 13.69 -23.29 -9.27
C ALA A 255 12.26 -22.79 -9.54
N TRP A 256 11.39 -22.75 -8.52
CA TRP A 256 10.02 -22.29 -8.64
C TRP A 256 9.91 -20.82 -9.09
N LEU A 257 10.84 -19.93 -8.69
CA LEU A 257 10.85 -18.52 -9.12
C LEU A 257 11.20 -18.39 -10.61
N VAL A 258 12.07 -19.27 -11.10
CA VAL A 258 12.40 -19.35 -12.53
C VAL A 258 11.20 -19.94 -13.30
N ASP A 259 10.51 -20.90 -12.71
CA ASP A 259 9.32 -21.55 -13.30
C ASP A 259 8.10 -20.61 -13.42
N LEU A 260 8.03 -19.53 -12.63
CA LEU A 260 7.02 -18.48 -12.78
C LEU A 260 7.17 -17.66 -14.07
N VAL A 261 8.34 -17.64 -14.69
CA VAL A 261 8.55 -16.93 -15.95
C VAL A 261 7.85 -17.67 -17.08
N PRO A 262 6.90 -17.06 -17.83
CA PRO A 262 6.18 -17.74 -18.91
C PRO A 262 7.12 -18.24 -20.01
N LEU A 263 6.86 -19.45 -20.52
CA LEU A 263 7.54 -19.96 -21.72
C LEU A 263 7.24 -19.03 -22.91
N GLY A 264 8.25 -18.72 -23.69
CA GLY A 264 8.12 -17.77 -24.80
C GLY A 264 8.32 -16.30 -24.43
N THR A 265 8.68 -16.00 -23.17
CA THR A 265 9.13 -14.65 -22.79
C THR A 265 10.34 -14.27 -23.63
N ALA A 266 10.28 -13.16 -24.37
CA ALA A 266 11.40 -12.68 -25.18
C ALA A 266 12.63 -12.42 -24.31
N THR A 267 13.83 -12.75 -24.80
CA THR A 267 15.10 -12.61 -24.05
C THR A 267 15.29 -11.20 -23.48
N ALA A 268 14.87 -10.16 -24.21
CA ALA A 268 14.91 -8.77 -23.75
C ALA A 268 14.00 -8.48 -22.54
N ALA A 269 12.96 -9.29 -22.32
CA ALA A 269 12.01 -9.15 -21.20
C ALA A 269 12.39 -10.02 -19.98
N LEU A 270 13.32 -10.96 -20.12
CA LEU A 270 13.77 -11.83 -19.04
C LEU A 270 14.31 -11.07 -17.82
N PRO A 271 15.09 -9.98 -17.95
CA PRO A 271 15.56 -9.21 -16.80
C PRO A 271 14.43 -8.73 -15.89
N VAL A 272 13.30 -8.32 -16.46
CA VAL A 272 12.12 -7.86 -15.71
C VAL A 272 11.35 -9.05 -15.12
N ALA A 273 11.15 -10.10 -15.91
CA ALA A 273 10.42 -11.29 -15.47
C ALA A 273 11.13 -12.05 -14.35
N LEU A 274 12.46 -12.00 -14.31
CA LEU A 274 13.31 -12.64 -13.30
C LEU A 274 13.57 -11.77 -12.06
N GLN A 275 13.03 -10.54 -11.98
CA GLN A 275 13.25 -9.67 -10.83
C GLN A 275 12.90 -10.33 -9.47
N PRO A 276 11.79 -11.08 -9.33
CA PRO A 276 11.52 -11.83 -8.10
C PRO A 276 12.60 -12.84 -7.76
N ALA A 277 13.14 -13.57 -8.76
CA ALA A 277 14.23 -14.52 -8.54
C ALA A 277 15.51 -13.82 -8.10
N ARG A 278 15.85 -12.68 -8.68
CA ARG A 278 17.00 -11.85 -8.30
C ARG A 278 16.93 -11.36 -6.87
N ASP A 279 15.78 -10.86 -6.47
CA ASP A 279 15.56 -10.35 -5.11
C ASP A 279 15.77 -11.45 -4.06
N TRP A 280 15.38 -12.67 -4.39
CA TRP A 280 15.56 -13.84 -3.53
C TRP A 280 16.98 -14.40 -3.54
N LEU A 281 17.66 -14.36 -4.69
CA LEU A 281 19.05 -14.83 -4.84
C LEU A 281 20.04 -13.83 -4.25
N ARG A 282 19.64 -12.61 -3.94
CA ARG A 282 20.51 -11.61 -3.33
C ARG A 282 21.06 -12.10 -1.98
N GLY A 283 22.37 -12.39 -1.95
CA GLY A 283 23.06 -12.99 -0.78
C GLY A 283 22.89 -14.50 -0.65
N ALA A 284 22.42 -15.20 -1.68
CA ALA A 284 22.42 -16.65 -1.78
C ALA A 284 23.86 -17.19 -1.97
N ALA A 285 24.09 -18.44 -1.61
CA ALA A 285 25.36 -19.08 -1.86
C ALA A 285 25.59 -19.28 -3.37
N ARG A 286 26.84 -19.31 -3.82
CA ARG A 286 27.19 -19.46 -5.24
C ARG A 286 26.53 -20.68 -5.89
N GLU A 287 26.48 -21.80 -5.17
CA GLU A 287 25.86 -23.03 -5.65
C GLU A 287 24.34 -22.90 -5.87
N GLU A 288 23.68 -22.05 -5.07
CA GLU A 288 22.24 -21.75 -5.21
C GLU A 288 21.96 -20.90 -6.45
N VAL A 289 22.83 -19.94 -6.76
CA VAL A 289 22.75 -19.11 -7.99
C VAL A 289 23.02 -19.99 -9.21
N GLU A 290 24.02 -20.86 -9.16
CA GLU A 290 24.35 -21.79 -10.24
C GLU A 290 23.21 -22.80 -10.52
N ALA A 291 22.50 -23.26 -9.46
CA ALA A 291 21.33 -24.12 -9.62
C ALA A 291 20.18 -23.37 -10.31
N ALA A 292 19.88 -22.15 -9.90
CA ALA A 292 18.87 -21.32 -10.53
C ALA A 292 19.23 -20.99 -12.01
N ALA A 293 20.52 -20.74 -12.28
CA ALA A 293 20.99 -20.49 -13.65
C ALA A 293 20.86 -21.74 -14.56
N ARG A 294 21.15 -22.95 -14.02
CA ARG A 294 20.89 -24.20 -14.76
C ARG A 294 19.41 -24.33 -15.10
N ARG A 295 18.52 -24.09 -14.12
CA ARG A 295 17.08 -24.16 -14.33
C ARG A 295 16.60 -23.14 -15.36
N LEU A 296 17.15 -21.93 -15.35
CA LEU A 296 16.84 -20.91 -16.34
C LEU A 296 17.23 -21.35 -17.76
N ARG A 297 18.38 -22.00 -17.93
CA ARG A 297 18.83 -22.55 -19.22
C ARG A 297 17.99 -23.73 -19.71
N GLU A 298 17.53 -24.59 -18.82
CA GLU A 298 16.61 -25.68 -19.19
C GLU A 298 15.31 -25.11 -19.78
N ARG A 299 14.88 -23.97 -19.27
CA ARG A 299 13.63 -23.30 -19.66
C ARG A 299 13.81 -22.40 -20.88
N PHE A 300 14.99 -21.80 -21.04
CA PHE A 300 15.39 -20.90 -22.14
C PHE A 300 16.73 -21.38 -22.71
N PRO A 301 16.71 -22.39 -23.61
CA PRO A 301 17.92 -23.04 -24.12
C PRO A 301 18.84 -22.12 -24.93
N GLU A 302 18.33 -20.97 -25.37
CA GLU A 302 19.10 -19.94 -26.09
C GLU A 302 20.09 -19.19 -25.18
N LEU A 303 19.96 -19.29 -23.86
CA LEU A 303 20.89 -18.67 -22.92
C LEU A 303 22.12 -19.57 -22.69
N ASP A 304 23.30 -18.99 -22.73
CA ASP A 304 24.50 -19.65 -22.21
C ASP A 304 24.58 -19.55 -20.67
N VAL A 305 25.60 -20.21 -20.10
CA VAL A 305 25.79 -20.24 -18.62
C VAL A 305 26.03 -18.85 -18.06
N LEU A 306 26.82 -18.03 -18.78
CA LEU A 306 27.18 -16.70 -18.34
C LEU A 306 25.97 -15.77 -18.37
N ALA A 307 25.25 -15.73 -19.48
CA ALA A 307 24.03 -14.94 -19.66
C ALA A 307 22.95 -15.31 -18.64
N ALA A 308 22.72 -16.62 -18.39
CA ALA A 308 21.76 -17.06 -17.40
C ALA A 308 22.18 -16.66 -15.98
N THR A 309 23.47 -16.72 -15.64
CA THR A 309 23.99 -16.29 -14.34
C THR A 309 23.91 -14.78 -14.20
N GLU A 310 24.28 -14.03 -15.22
CA GLU A 310 24.16 -12.57 -15.25
C GLU A 310 22.71 -12.13 -15.09
N LEU A 311 21.78 -12.74 -15.81
CA LEU A 311 20.35 -12.45 -15.67
C LEU A 311 19.80 -12.65 -14.25
N LEU A 312 20.39 -13.51 -13.45
CA LEU A 312 20.01 -13.78 -12.07
C LEU A 312 20.80 -12.98 -11.04
N THR A 313 21.99 -12.46 -11.38
CA THR A 313 22.90 -11.80 -10.45
C THR A 313 23.05 -10.30 -10.67
N VAL A 314 22.82 -9.81 -11.88
CA VAL A 314 23.09 -8.39 -12.22
C VAL A 314 21.88 -7.51 -11.97
N ASP A 315 21.97 -6.64 -10.97
CA ASP A 315 21.35 -5.32 -11.03
C ASP A 315 22.17 -4.48 -12.03
N ALA A 316 21.65 -4.27 -13.20
CA ALA A 316 22.34 -3.56 -14.31
C ALA A 316 22.65 -2.07 -14.02
N SER A 317 22.60 -1.63 -12.75
CA SER A 317 22.82 -0.24 -12.35
C SER A 317 23.92 -0.03 -11.30
N ASP A 318 24.63 -1.07 -10.82
CA ASP A 318 25.53 -0.91 -9.67
C ASP A 318 26.96 -1.47 -9.86
N SER A 319 27.69 -0.89 -10.83
CA SER A 319 29.16 -1.08 -10.91
C SER A 319 29.96 -0.41 -9.76
N ARG A 320 29.29 0.07 -8.72
CA ARG A 320 29.90 0.66 -7.52
C ARG A 320 29.91 -0.26 -6.28
N ASP A 321 29.32 -1.47 -6.37
CA ASP A 321 29.20 -2.41 -5.23
C ASP A 321 30.50 -3.17 -4.91
N ASP A 322 31.52 -3.10 -5.74
CA ASP A 322 32.81 -3.80 -5.56
C ASP A 322 33.87 -3.00 -4.78
N ALA A 323 33.59 -1.75 -4.41
CA ALA A 323 34.49 -1.01 -3.55
C ALA A 323 34.38 -1.55 -2.11
N PRO A 324 35.47 -1.99 -1.47
CA PRO A 324 35.44 -2.43 -0.07
C PRO A 324 34.86 -1.31 0.82
N PRO A 325 34.07 -1.68 1.85
CA PRO A 325 33.53 -0.68 2.78
C PRO A 325 34.65 0.19 3.34
N ARG A 326 34.44 1.51 3.35
CA ARG A 326 35.44 2.46 3.84
C ARG A 326 35.79 2.16 5.30
N GLU A 327 37.07 2.04 5.62
CA GLU A 327 37.53 1.83 6.98
C GLU A 327 37.48 3.12 7.79
N ILE A 328 36.88 3.06 8.99
CA ILE A 328 36.75 4.20 9.90
C ILE A 328 37.32 3.81 11.27
N VAL A 329 38.41 4.49 11.64
CA VAL A 329 39.03 4.33 12.97
C VAL A 329 38.23 5.13 13.99
N VAL A 330 37.80 4.50 15.09
CA VAL A 330 36.90 5.11 16.09
C VAL A 330 37.59 5.63 17.34
N ASN A 331 38.84 5.20 17.63
CA ASN A 331 39.56 5.62 18.82
C ASN A 331 40.68 6.61 18.51
N GLY A 332 41.05 7.43 19.51
CA GLY A 332 42.11 8.43 19.38
C GLY A 332 41.75 9.61 18.45
N ARG A 333 40.46 9.79 18.13
CA ARG A 333 39.97 10.84 17.22
C ARG A 333 38.81 11.63 17.84
N GLN A 334 38.62 12.85 17.38
CA GLN A 334 37.42 13.64 17.73
C GLN A 334 36.18 13.06 17.03
N ILE A 335 35.05 13.11 17.73
CA ILE A 335 33.80 12.57 17.19
C ILE A 335 33.41 13.20 15.84
N ARG A 336 33.65 14.51 15.66
CA ARG A 336 33.39 15.22 14.41
C ARG A 336 34.09 14.59 13.20
N ASP A 337 35.37 14.17 13.38
CA ASP A 337 36.19 13.60 12.30
C ASP A 337 35.66 12.19 11.93
N VAL A 338 35.17 11.44 12.92
CA VAL A 338 34.51 10.13 12.72
C VAL A 338 33.18 10.30 12.01
N VAL A 339 32.43 11.36 12.34
CA VAL A 339 31.16 11.73 11.71
C VAL A 339 31.36 12.13 10.24
N ASP A 340 32.38 12.91 9.93
CA ASP A 340 32.72 13.32 8.55
C ASP A 340 33.09 12.10 7.68
N ASP A 341 33.86 11.14 8.26
CA ASP A 341 34.16 9.89 7.59
C ASP A 341 32.94 9.01 7.40
N ALA A 342 32.05 8.95 8.41
CA ALA A 342 30.80 8.22 8.34
C ALA A 342 29.87 8.77 7.24
N TRP A 343 29.73 10.11 7.12
CA TRP A 343 29.02 10.74 6.01
C TRP A 343 29.67 10.40 4.66
N SER A 344 30.98 10.47 4.58
CA SER A 344 31.73 10.18 3.35
C SER A 344 31.56 8.70 2.94
N ALA A 345 31.56 7.78 3.91
CA ALA A 345 31.33 6.36 3.68
C ALA A 345 29.87 6.10 3.22
N LEU A 346 28.88 6.69 3.91
CA LEU A 346 27.48 6.52 3.58
C LEU A 346 27.15 7.06 2.19
N LEU A 347 27.54 8.31 1.90
CA LEU A 347 27.25 8.97 0.62
C LEU A 347 28.04 8.36 -0.56
N GLY A 348 29.21 7.76 -0.29
CA GLY A 348 29.98 7.02 -1.28
C GLY A 348 29.51 5.58 -1.51
N SER A 349 28.67 5.04 -0.64
CA SER A 349 28.13 3.69 -0.77
C SER A 349 26.91 3.65 -1.70
N ARG A 350 26.46 2.44 -2.03
CA ARG A 350 25.20 2.22 -2.77
C ARG A 350 23.97 2.87 -2.11
N TYR A 351 23.99 3.05 -0.79
CA TYR A 351 22.91 3.68 -0.04
C TYR A 351 22.90 5.20 -0.18
N GLY A 352 24.02 5.81 -0.57
CA GLY A 352 24.15 7.26 -0.65
C GLY A 352 23.18 7.94 -1.61
N ARG A 353 22.84 7.28 -2.72
CA ARG A 353 21.83 7.78 -3.67
C ARG A 353 20.41 7.80 -3.10
N SER A 354 20.16 6.97 -2.08
CA SER A 354 18.87 6.84 -1.42
C SER A 354 18.72 7.69 -0.17
N VAL A 355 19.81 8.34 0.28
CA VAL A 355 19.80 9.28 1.42
C VAL A 355 19.61 10.69 0.89
N LEU A 356 18.47 11.29 1.20
CA LEU A 356 18.02 12.56 0.64
C LEU A 356 17.54 13.50 1.74
N ARG A 357 17.61 14.81 1.50
CA ARG A 357 17.00 15.82 2.36
C ARG A 357 15.63 16.20 1.80
N TYR A 358 14.60 16.07 2.62
CA TYR A 358 13.23 16.47 2.31
C TYR A 358 12.75 17.50 3.34
N GLY A 359 12.63 18.76 2.92
CA GLY A 359 12.40 19.86 3.86
C GLY A 359 13.57 20.05 4.83
N ASP A 360 13.29 19.94 6.12
CA ASP A 360 14.24 20.09 7.23
C ASP A 360 14.75 18.75 7.80
N HIS A 361 14.36 17.62 7.22
CA HIS A 361 14.75 16.29 7.71
C HIS A 361 15.39 15.43 6.62
N ILE A 362 16.10 14.39 7.04
CA ILE A 362 16.71 13.43 6.15
C ILE A 362 15.80 12.21 6.01
N VAL A 363 15.67 11.71 4.80
CA VAL A 363 14.87 10.54 4.44
C VAL A 363 15.70 9.51 3.71
N PHE A 364 15.28 8.27 3.80
CA PHE A 364 15.82 7.16 3.05
C PHE A 364 14.77 6.64 2.06
N ALA A 365 15.14 6.58 0.78
CA ALA A 365 14.32 6.04 -0.30
C ALA A 365 14.80 4.63 -0.66
N PRO A 366 14.25 3.56 -0.06
CA PRO A 366 14.79 2.19 -0.21
C PRO A 366 14.64 1.63 -1.63
N ARG A 367 13.74 2.20 -2.44
CA ARG A 367 13.50 1.81 -3.82
C ARG A 367 13.46 3.03 -4.72
N GLN A 368 14.19 2.97 -5.84
CA GLN A 368 14.17 3.97 -6.90
C GLN A 368 13.56 3.43 -8.20
N SER A 369 13.17 2.16 -8.19
CA SER A 369 12.41 1.52 -9.27
C SER A 369 11.36 0.60 -8.67
N ALA A 370 10.14 0.65 -9.20
CA ALA A 370 9.02 -0.16 -8.74
C ALA A 370 7.96 -0.30 -9.86
N ALA A 371 7.42 -1.49 -10.05
CA ALA A 371 6.33 -1.73 -10.99
C ALA A 371 5.02 -1.07 -10.55
N ALA A 372 4.07 -0.95 -11.47
CA ALA A 372 2.74 -0.45 -11.14
C ALA A 372 2.07 -1.33 -10.06
N GLY A 373 1.55 -0.69 -9.01
CA GLY A 373 0.93 -1.36 -7.86
C GLY A 373 1.90 -1.69 -6.70
N GLU A 374 3.21 -1.62 -6.90
CA GLU A 374 4.17 -1.79 -5.81
C GLU A 374 4.21 -0.55 -4.91
N PRO A 375 4.15 -0.73 -3.58
CA PRO A 375 4.21 0.39 -2.65
C PRO A 375 5.62 0.99 -2.62
N VAL A 376 5.67 2.31 -2.68
CA VAL A 376 6.90 3.09 -2.50
C VAL A 376 6.67 4.10 -1.40
N SER A 377 7.58 4.14 -0.43
CA SER A 377 7.52 5.07 0.68
C SER A 377 8.90 5.63 1.01
N LEU A 378 8.93 6.87 1.45
CA LEU A 378 10.08 7.45 2.10
C LEU A 378 10.08 7.04 3.58
N GLN A 379 11.25 6.71 4.09
CA GLN A 379 11.46 6.40 5.50
C GLN A 379 12.23 7.56 6.15
N PRO A 380 11.71 8.19 7.21
CA PRO A 380 12.52 9.12 8.00
C PRO A 380 13.79 8.44 8.47
N LEU A 381 14.92 9.10 8.29
CA LEU A 381 16.22 8.56 8.72
C LEU A 381 16.37 8.82 10.22
N ASP A 382 16.07 7.83 11.02
CA ASP A 382 16.26 7.83 12.46
C ASP A 382 17.63 7.22 12.86
N PRO A 383 18.09 7.37 14.12
CA PRO A 383 19.36 6.81 14.53
C PRO A 383 19.49 5.29 14.36
N PRO A 384 18.45 4.45 14.62
CA PRO A 384 18.49 3.02 14.36
C PRO A 384 18.67 2.67 12.88
N LEU A 385 17.93 3.32 11.97
CA LEU A 385 18.05 3.09 10.53
C LEU A 385 19.42 3.56 10.02
N LEU A 386 19.85 4.75 10.43
CA LEU A 386 21.17 5.28 10.06
C LEU A 386 22.29 4.37 10.54
N THR A 387 22.23 3.87 11.78
CA THR A 387 23.19 2.88 12.29
C THR A 387 23.22 1.61 11.44
N ALA A 388 22.04 1.12 11.01
CA ALA A 388 21.96 -0.06 10.16
C ALA A 388 22.58 0.18 8.76
N LEU A 389 22.42 1.37 8.18
CA LEU A 389 23.04 1.74 6.91
C LEU A 389 24.55 1.91 7.04
N LEU A 390 25.03 2.59 8.10
CA LEU A 390 26.45 2.81 8.36
C LEU A 390 27.21 1.49 8.59
N ASN A 391 26.62 0.52 9.30
CA ASN A 391 27.22 -0.81 9.49
C ASN A 391 27.33 -1.62 8.18
N ARG A 392 26.71 -1.16 7.12
CA ARG A 392 26.82 -1.74 5.77
C ARG A 392 27.72 -0.91 4.84
N ALA A 393 27.84 0.39 5.12
CA ALA A 393 28.61 1.32 4.32
C ALA A 393 30.08 1.45 4.76
N ALA A 394 30.39 1.06 6.01
CA ALA A 394 31.73 1.22 6.59
C ALA A 394 32.15 0.00 7.41
N THR A 395 33.47 -0.24 7.45
CA THR A 395 34.14 -1.12 8.40
C THR A 395 34.68 -0.29 9.55
N TRP A 396 34.24 -0.59 10.78
CA TRP A 396 34.63 0.17 11.98
C TRP A 396 35.84 -0.49 12.63
N LEU A 397 36.89 0.27 12.89
CA LEU A 397 38.18 -0.23 13.37
C LEU A 397 38.58 0.45 14.66
N TRP A 398 39.25 -0.35 15.52
CA TRP A 398 39.99 0.12 16.69
C TRP A 398 41.46 -0.14 16.47
N VAL A 399 42.30 0.87 16.67
CA VAL A 399 43.77 0.77 16.59
C VAL A 399 44.33 0.55 17.98
N GLY A 400 45.05 -0.56 18.20
CA GLY A 400 45.72 -0.91 19.45
C GLY A 400 47.12 -0.22 19.57
N GLN A 401 47.81 -0.42 20.71
CA GLN A 401 49.11 0.20 21.05
C GLN A 401 50.22 -0.12 20.05
N GLU A 402 50.18 -1.25 19.36
CA GLU A 402 51.20 -1.65 18.35
C GLU A 402 50.77 -1.34 16.91
N GLY A 403 49.75 -0.48 16.72
CA GLY A 403 49.21 -0.17 15.39
C GLY A 403 48.35 -1.30 14.79
N LYS A 404 48.14 -2.40 15.51
CA LYS A 404 47.27 -3.48 15.06
C LYS A 404 45.82 -3.07 15.10
N THR A 405 45.10 -3.24 13.98
CA THR A 405 43.67 -2.96 13.87
C THR A 405 42.81 -4.17 14.27
N LYS A 406 41.69 -3.93 14.92
CA LYS A 406 40.64 -4.91 15.18
C LYS A 406 39.27 -4.31 14.89
N ASN A 407 38.31 -5.16 14.53
CA ASN A 407 36.95 -4.72 14.32
C ASN A 407 36.37 -4.07 15.58
N ALA A 408 35.70 -2.93 15.40
CA ALA A 408 35.03 -2.19 16.43
C ALA A 408 33.51 -2.16 16.16
N ARG A 409 32.73 -1.74 17.15
CA ARG A 409 31.34 -1.36 16.94
C ARG A 409 31.25 0.10 16.58
N GLN A 410 30.28 0.48 15.74
CA GLN A 410 29.95 1.87 15.53
C GLN A 410 29.65 2.55 16.88
N PRO A 411 30.27 3.70 17.18
CA PRO A 411 29.91 4.47 18.36
C PRO A 411 28.45 4.96 18.29
N ALA A 412 27.69 4.80 19.38
CA ALA A 412 26.27 5.12 19.42
C ALA A 412 25.96 6.60 19.14
N ASP A 413 26.93 7.48 19.40
CA ASP A 413 26.78 8.93 19.23
C ASP A 413 26.96 9.38 17.77
N VAL A 414 27.63 8.61 16.92
CA VAL A 414 27.86 8.97 15.51
C VAL A 414 26.55 9.20 14.77
N ALA A 415 25.61 8.25 14.85
CA ALA A 415 24.34 8.38 14.15
C ALA A 415 23.49 9.56 14.68
N ARG A 416 23.55 9.85 15.98
CA ARG A 416 22.85 11.00 16.59
C ARG A 416 23.44 12.31 16.13
N ASP A 417 24.78 12.43 16.13
CA ASP A 417 25.48 13.64 15.71
C ASP A 417 25.25 13.93 14.22
N MET A 418 25.30 12.89 13.38
CA MET A 418 24.99 12.99 11.96
C MET A 418 23.58 13.55 11.68
N LEU A 419 22.59 13.19 12.50
CA LEU A 419 21.22 13.67 12.34
C LEU A 419 20.97 15.02 13.01
N ALA A 420 21.77 15.38 14.01
CA ALA A 420 21.67 16.67 14.67
C ALA A 420 22.14 17.83 13.76
N LEU A 421 23.18 17.58 12.95
CA LEU A 421 23.71 18.54 12.00
C LEU A 421 23.70 17.95 10.58
N PRO A 422 22.64 18.19 9.79
CA PRO A 422 22.51 17.64 8.44
C PRO A 422 23.66 18.08 7.55
N HIS A 423 24.33 17.11 6.94
CA HIS A 423 25.48 17.35 6.10
C HIS A 423 25.13 18.08 4.81
N ARG A 424 25.89 19.11 4.42
CA ARG A 424 25.64 19.95 3.24
C ARG A 424 25.65 19.16 1.91
N ARG A 425 26.31 17.99 1.87
CA ARG A 425 26.41 17.13 0.69
C ARG A 425 25.21 16.22 0.49
N VAL A 426 24.26 16.12 1.46
CA VAL A 426 23.04 15.33 1.28
C VAL A 426 22.15 16.05 0.26
N PRO A 427 21.85 15.42 -0.89
CA PRO A 427 21.06 16.06 -1.95
C PRO A 427 19.65 16.38 -1.47
N GLN A 428 19.13 17.52 -1.91
CA GLN A 428 17.78 17.96 -1.56
C GLN A 428 16.77 17.51 -2.61
N MET A 429 15.71 16.85 -2.18
CA MET A 429 14.53 16.58 -2.99
C MET A 429 13.37 17.51 -2.65
N THR A 430 12.49 17.76 -3.62
CA THR A 430 11.27 18.58 -3.45
C THR A 430 10.00 17.75 -3.46
N ALA A 431 9.98 16.63 -4.18
CA ALA A 431 8.86 15.69 -4.23
C ALA A 431 9.32 14.33 -4.74
N MET A 432 8.52 13.30 -4.51
CA MET A 432 8.64 12.01 -5.15
C MET A 432 7.66 11.91 -6.31
N THR A 433 8.09 11.37 -7.45
CA THR A 433 7.26 11.17 -8.63
C THR A 433 7.40 9.76 -9.18
N ARG A 434 6.31 9.24 -9.77
CA ARG A 434 6.26 7.97 -10.51
C ARG A 434 6.05 8.18 -12.02
N VAL A 435 6.01 9.44 -12.44
CA VAL A 435 6.00 9.81 -13.86
C VAL A 435 7.36 10.39 -14.23
N PRO A 436 7.88 10.08 -15.42
CA PRO A 436 9.17 10.59 -15.87
C PRO A 436 9.21 12.12 -15.86
N PRO A 437 10.18 12.77 -15.19
CA PRO A 437 10.28 14.22 -15.18
C PRO A 437 10.69 14.74 -16.56
N MET A 438 9.99 15.79 -16.99
CA MET A 438 10.30 16.50 -18.24
C MET A 438 11.11 17.75 -17.94
N ARG A 439 12.19 17.97 -18.66
CA ARG A 439 13.03 19.17 -18.59
C ARG A 439 12.47 20.30 -19.45
N GLU A 440 12.96 21.51 -19.24
CA GLU A 440 12.47 22.72 -19.89
C GLU A 440 12.38 22.66 -21.42
N GLY A 441 13.28 21.96 -22.10
CA GLY A 441 13.29 21.77 -23.55
C GLY A 441 12.44 20.59 -24.06
N GLY A 442 11.61 19.96 -23.21
CA GLY A 442 10.80 18.79 -23.60
C GLY A 442 11.54 17.45 -23.52
N ALA A 443 12.81 17.43 -23.11
CA ALA A 443 13.54 16.20 -22.87
C ALA A 443 12.97 15.50 -21.64
N VAL A 444 12.75 14.17 -21.74
CA VAL A 444 12.19 13.33 -20.67
C VAL A 444 13.26 12.39 -20.17
N SER A 445 13.42 12.33 -18.83
CA SER A 445 14.33 11.38 -18.20
C SER A 445 13.56 10.15 -17.71
N GLY A 446 13.87 8.98 -18.20
CA GLY A 446 13.37 7.69 -17.70
C GLY A 446 14.22 7.12 -16.56
N GLU A 447 15.37 7.74 -16.25
CA GLU A 447 16.32 7.23 -15.27
C GLU A 447 15.74 7.29 -13.83
N PRO A 448 15.90 6.23 -13.03
CA PRO A 448 15.53 6.25 -11.62
C PRO A 448 16.48 7.11 -10.80
N GLY A 449 15.97 7.65 -9.69
CA GLY A 449 16.75 8.41 -8.74
C GLY A 449 16.42 9.90 -8.72
N LEU A 450 17.27 10.68 -8.04
CA LEU A 450 17.07 12.12 -7.94
C LEU A 450 17.49 12.82 -9.25
N ASP A 451 16.54 13.45 -9.93
CA ASP A 451 16.86 14.33 -11.05
C ASP A 451 17.44 15.66 -10.53
N PRO A 452 18.69 16.00 -10.89
CA PRO A 452 19.36 17.18 -10.32
C PRO A 452 18.75 18.51 -10.77
N HIS A 453 18.03 18.54 -11.89
CA HIS A 453 17.42 19.74 -12.45
C HIS A 453 16.10 20.09 -11.77
N SER A 454 15.17 19.12 -11.71
CA SER A 454 13.86 19.30 -11.08
C SER A 454 13.87 19.09 -9.57
N ARG A 455 14.89 18.42 -9.04
CA ARG A 455 14.98 17.92 -7.65
C ARG A 455 13.83 16.96 -7.31
N LEU A 456 13.29 16.28 -8.30
CA LEU A 456 12.31 15.22 -8.10
C LEU A 456 13.04 13.89 -7.89
N LEU A 457 12.62 13.13 -6.88
CA LEU A 457 12.98 11.73 -6.77
C LEU A 457 12.09 10.93 -7.72
N HIS A 458 12.63 10.53 -8.86
CA HIS A 458 11.90 9.68 -9.81
C HIS A 458 12.03 8.22 -9.40
N VAL A 459 10.91 7.63 -9.00
CA VAL A 459 10.80 6.18 -8.79
C VAL A 459 10.29 5.56 -10.08
N ALA A 460 11.21 5.11 -10.92
CA ALA A 460 10.91 4.63 -12.26
C ALA A 460 10.01 3.38 -12.24
N ASP A 461 9.06 3.35 -13.16
CA ASP A 461 8.30 2.15 -13.50
C ASP A 461 8.95 1.53 -14.74
N PRO A 462 9.48 0.28 -14.68
CA PRO A 462 10.18 -0.33 -15.80
C PRO A 462 9.34 -0.40 -17.09
N ALA A 463 8.03 -0.64 -16.96
CA ALA A 463 7.13 -0.68 -18.10
C ALA A 463 6.93 0.69 -18.76
N VAL A 464 6.85 1.75 -17.92
CA VAL A 464 6.80 3.14 -18.42
C VAL A 464 8.12 3.52 -19.07
N THR A 465 9.26 3.19 -18.44
CA THR A 465 10.60 3.46 -18.97
C THR A 465 10.79 2.81 -20.36
N ALA A 466 10.41 1.55 -20.51
CA ALA A 466 10.44 0.84 -21.80
C ALA A 466 9.54 1.50 -22.87
N ALA A 467 8.40 2.06 -22.45
CA ALA A 467 7.47 2.71 -23.37
C ALA A 467 7.92 4.11 -23.83
N LEU A 468 8.89 4.74 -23.16
CA LEU A 468 9.42 6.07 -23.56
C LEU A 468 10.04 6.06 -24.98
N GLY A 469 10.49 4.90 -25.49
CA GLY A 469 10.94 4.77 -26.88
C GLY A 469 9.83 5.04 -27.93
N ARG A 470 8.54 5.06 -27.50
CA ARG A 470 7.40 5.40 -28.38
C ARG A 470 7.03 6.89 -28.31
N LEU A 471 7.67 7.66 -27.43
CA LEU A 471 7.40 9.08 -27.29
C LEU A 471 8.01 9.84 -28.48
N PRO A 472 7.21 10.49 -29.36
CA PRO A 472 7.72 11.20 -30.53
C PRO A 472 8.76 12.25 -30.14
N GLU A 473 9.87 12.33 -30.89
CA GLU A 473 10.91 13.35 -30.63
C GLU A 473 10.40 14.76 -30.89
N ALA A 474 9.63 14.94 -31.95
CA ALA A 474 8.98 16.20 -32.34
C ALA A 474 7.48 15.93 -32.61
N PRO A 475 6.61 15.93 -31.58
CA PRO A 475 5.19 15.64 -31.75
C PRO A 475 4.50 16.62 -32.67
N GLY A 476 3.92 16.11 -33.77
CA GLY A 476 3.10 16.86 -34.68
C GLY A 476 1.62 16.94 -34.25
N PRO A 477 0.78 17.64 -35.02
CA PRO A 477 -0.66 17.77 -34.71
C PRO A 477 -1.38 16.42 -34.60
N ASP A 478 -1.01 15.43 -35.42
CA ASP A 478 -1.60 14.10 -35.42
C ASP A 478 -1.21 13.32 -34.15
N ASP A 479 0.03 13.46 -33.68
CA ASP A 479 0.50 12.85 -32.42
C ASP A 479 -0.26 13.44 -31.23
N VAL A 480 -0.44 14.77 -31.22
CA VAL A 480 -1.20 15.47 -30.18
C VAL A 480 -2.67 15.03 -30.20
N ALA A 481 -3.29 14.94 -31.37
CA ALA A 481 -4.67 14.47 -31.51
C ALA A 481 -4.83 12.99 -31.07
N ALA A 482 -3.88 12.14 -31.40
CA ALA A 482 -3.86 10.75 -30.97
C ALA A 482 -3.69 10.64 -29.43
N ALA A 483 -2.79 11.41 -28.84
CA ALA A 483 -2.57 11.46 -27.40
C ALA A 483 -3.82 11.97 -26.65
N LEU A 484 -4.47 13.01 -27.18
CA LEU A 484 -5.73 13.51 -26.61
C LEU A 484 -6.83 12.45 -26.67
N ARG A 485 -6.99 11.73 -27.77
CA ARG A 485 -7.98 10.64 -27.89
C ARG A 485 -7.78 9.58 -26.82
N VAL A 486 -6.55 9.14 -26.59
CA VAL A 486 -6.23 8.15 -25.56
C VAL A 486 -6.63 8.65 -24.18
N LEU A 487 -6.35 9.90 -23.84
CA LEU A 487 -6.67 10.47 -22.53
C LEU A 487 -8.14 10.81 -22.37
N THR A 488 -8.78 11.41 -23.39
CA THR A 488 -10.14 11.96 -23.29
C THR A 488 -11.23 10.96 -23.68
N LEU A 489 -10.96 10.03 -24.62
CA LEU A 489 -11.94 9.06 -25.07
C LEU A 489 -11.72 7.68 -24.44
N ASP A 490 -10.47 7.18 -24.41
CA ASP A 490 -10.26 5.84 -23.91
C ASP A 490 -10.24 5.80 -22.38
N LEU A 491 -9.62 6.80 -21.71
CA LEU A 491 -9.57 6.84 -20.25
C LEU A 491 -10.79 7.55 -19.64
N LEU A 492 -11.14 8.73 -20.16
CA LEU A 492 -12.14 9.62 -19.56
C LEU A 492 -13.52 9.56 -20.23
N GLY A 493 -13.68 8.82 -21.35
CA GLY A 493 -14.86 8.89 -22.20
C GLY A 493 -16.16 8.41 -21.58
N ASP A 494 -16.10 7.46 -20.66
CA ASP A 494 -17.29 6.89 -20.01
C ASP A 494 -17.78 7.69 -18.79
N PHE A 495 -17.01 8.70 -18.34
CA PHE A 495 -17.44 9.56 -17.24
C PHE A 495 -18.47 10.59 -17.71
N PRO A 496 -19.62 10.73 -17.01
CA PRO A 496 -20.69 11.64 -17.38
C PRO A 496 -20.39 13.04 -16.89
N PHE A 497 -19.43 13.73 -17.53
CA PHE A 497 -19.13 15.12 -17.22
C PHE A 497 -20.33 16.01 -17.52
N ALA A 498 -20.71 16.86 -16.56
CA ALA A 498 -21.86 17.73 -16.71
C ALA A 498 -21.62 18.82 -17.79
N ARG A 499 -20.38 19.31 -17.91
CA ARG A 499 -19.98 20.39 -18.81
C ARG A 499 -18.65 20.05 -19.51
N PRO A 500 -18.35 20.69 -20.67
CA PRO A 500 -17.02 20.59 -21.28
C PRO A 500 -15.86 21.01 -20.34
N SER A 501 -16.09 22.03 -19.52
CA SER A 501 -15.15 22.52 -18.50
C SER A 501 -14.79 21.46 -17.48
N ASP A 502 -15.74 20.62 -17.04
CA ASP A 502 -15.50 19.56 -16.09
C ASP A 502 -14.54 18.50 -16.65
N ARG A 503 -14.68 18.18 -17.96
CA ARG A 503 -13.73 17.29 -18.65
C ARG A 503 -12.36 17.92 -18.77
N ALA A 504 -12.27 19.21 -19.09
CA ALA A 504 -10.99 19.94 -19.15
C ALA A 504 -10.32 19.97 -17.77
N HIS A 505 -11.09 20.17 -16.69
CA HIS A 505 -10.58 20.14 -15.32
C HIS A 505 -10.11 18.74 -14.89
N ALA A 506 -10.78 17.66 -15.32
CA ALA A 506 -10.32 16.30 -15.09
C ALA A 506 -9.00 16.02 -15.81
N LEU A 507 -8.86 16.49 -17.04
CA LEU A 507 -7.59 16.38 -17.79
C LEU A 507 -6.50 17.25 -17.14
N ALA A 508 -6.84 18.45 -16.64
CA ALA A 508 -5.92 19.29 -15.87
C ALA A 508 -5.38 18.57 -14.62
N ALA A 509 -6.26 17.91 -13.85
CA ALA A 509 -5.87 17.10 -12.70
C ALA A 509 -4.97 15.93 -13.08
N LEU A 510 -5.27 15.26 -14.20
CA LEU A 510 -4.46 14.15 -14.73
C LEU A 510 -3.06 14.60 -15.14
N LEU A 511 -2.93 15.76 -15.80
CA LEU A 511 -1.64 16.30 -16.26
C LEU A 511 -0.83 16.97 -15.16
N HIS A 512 -1.48 17.35 -14.05
CA HIS A 512 -0.85 18.08 -12.95
C HIS A 512 0.43 17.43 -12.42
N PRO A 513 0.50 16.11 -12.12
CA PRO A 513 1.71 15.46 -11.62
C PRO A 513 2.90 15.56 -12.58
N PHE A 514 2.64 15.67 -13.87
CA PHE A 514 3.67 15.76 -14.92
C PHE A 514 4.28 17.17 -15.00
N VAL A 515 3.52 18.21 -14.66
CA VAL A 515 3.95 19.62 -14.75
C VAL A 515 4.22 20.28 -13.41
N ARG A 516 3.91 19.59 -12.28
CA ARG A 516 3.99 20.19 -10.94
C ARG A 516 5.35 20.83 -10.61
N HIS A 517 6.43 20.28 -11.11
CA HIS A 517 7.78 20.82 -10.92
C HIS A 517 8.05 22.09 -11.72
N LEU A 518 7.28 22.35 -12.78
CA LEU A 518 7.35 23.57 -13.59
C LEU A 518 6.50 24.71 -12.98
N VAL A 519 5.57 24.38 -12.08
CA VAL A 519 4.74 25.36 -11.36
C VAL A 519 5.47 25.84 -10.11
N ARG A 520 5.73 27.14 -10.03
CA ARG A 520 6.46 27.75 -8.90
C ARG A 520 5.59 28.00 -7.67
N GLY A 521 4.32 28.28 -7.88
CA GLY A 521 3.34 28.63 -6.85
C GLY A 521 2.62 27.42 -6.21
N PRO A 522 1.64 27.71 -5.35
CA PRO A 522 0.70 26.72 -4.83
C PRO A 522 -0.23 26.21 -5.93
N THR A 523 -1.05 25.21 -5.61
CA THR A 523 -1.96 24.54 -6.56
C THR A 523 -3.33 24.32 -5.93
N PRO A 524 -4.44 24.44 -6.70
CA PRO A 524 -5.78 24.32 -6.18
C PRO A 524 -6.14 22.88 -5.79
N LEU A 525 -7.23 22.74 -5.04
CA LEU A 525 -7.93 21.49 -4.84
C LEU A 525 -8.76 21.15 -6.08
N HIS A 526 -8.68 19.91 -6.56
CA HIS A 526 -9.58 19.41 -7.60
C HIS A 526 -10.66 18.57 -6.93
N LEU A 527 -11.92 19.04 -7.03
CA LEU A 527 -13.05 18.40 -6.37
C LEU A 527 -13.91 17.67 -7.40
N VAL A 528 -13.92 16.34 -7.33
CA VAL A 528 -14.84 15.52 -8.12
C VAL A 528 -16.15 15.39 -7.36
N GLU A 529 -17.20 15.95 -7.89
CA GLU A 529 -18.52 15.98 -7.26
C GLU A 529 -19.62 15.41 -8.16
N ALA A 530 -20.69 14.95 -7.54
CA ALA A 530 -21.89 14.50 -8.24
C ALA A 530 -23.11 14.66 -7.34
N PRO A 531 -24.33 14.76 -7.91
CA PRO A 531 -25.57 14.85 -7.13
C PRO A 531 -25.87 13.56 -6.37
N SER A 532 -25.41 12.40 -6.87
CA SER A 532 -25.76 11.09 -6.30
C SER A 532 -24.56 10.16 -6.16
N GLU A 533 -24.74 9.10 -5.38
CA GLU A 533 -23.79 8.01 -5.27
C GLU A 533 -23.74 7.16 -6.55
N GLY A 534 -22.65 6.41 -6.76
CA GLY A 534 -22.52 5.51 -7.91
C GLY A 534 -22.27 6.19 -9.26
N THR A 535 -22.07 7.52 -9.31
CA THR A 535 -21.83 8.27 -10.56
C THR A 535 -20.39 8.09 -11.10
N GLY A 536 -19.47 7.52 -10.32
CA GLY A 536 -18.08 7.25 -10.76
C GLY A 536 -17.01 8.18 -10.18
N LYS A 537 -17.32 9.04 -9.20
CA LYS A 537 -16.36 9.99 -8.57
C LYS A 537 -15.06 9.34 -8.11
N GLY A 538 -15.18 8.31 -7.24
CA GLY A 538 -14.02 7.57 -6.75
C GLY A 538 -13.28 6.84 -7.87
N LEU A 539 -13.97 6.40 -8.91
CA LEU A 539 -13.37 5.75 -10.07
C LEU A 539 -12.54 6.74 -10.90
N LEU A 540 -13.03 7.99 -11.09
CA LEU A 540 -12.27 9.05 -11.74
C LEU A 540 -11.01 9.43 -10.94
N ALA A 541 -11.16 9.61 -9.62
CA ALA A 541 -10.02 9.88 -8.74
C ALA A 541 -8.98 8.75 -8.80
N ASN A 542 -9.43 7.49 -8.82
CA ASN A 542 -8.56 6.33 -8.97
C ASN A 542 -7.89 6.27 -10.36
N ALA A 543 -8.57 6.63 -11.44
CA ALA A 543 -7.99 6.66 -12.78
C ALA A 543 -6.84 7.69 -12.85
N ILE A 544 -7.05 8.90 -12.32
CA ILE A 544 -6.01 9.93 -12.21
C ILE A 544 -4.83 9.44 -11.37
N HIS A 545 -5.09 8.82 -10.22
CA HIS A 545 -4.05 8.29 -9.33
C HIS A 545 -3.27 7.14 -9.99
N LEU A 546 -3.94 6.24 -10.71
CA LEU A 546 -3.30 5.15 -11.44
C LEU A 546 -2.34 5.65 -12.51
N VAL A 547 -2.70 6.69 -13.25
CA VAL A 547 -1.79 7.27 -14.24
C VAL A 547 -0.59 7.93 -13.55
N ALA A 548 -0.82 8.73 -12.52
CA ALA A 548 0.21 9.47 -11.80
C ALA A 548 1.16 8.57 -11.01
N VAL A 549 0.62 7.56 -10.31
CA VAL A 549 1.33 6.78 -9.27
C VAL A 549 1.48 5.30 -9.63
N GLY A 550 0.59 4.76 -10.45
CA GLY A 550 0.59 3.32 -10.83
C GLY A 550 -0.16 2.41 -9.84
N SER A 551 -0.75 2.95 -8.79
CA SER A 551 -1.56 2.22 -7.81
C SER A 551 -2.94 2.87 -7.66
N VAL A 552 -3.91 2.17 -7.08
CA VAL A 552 -5.17 2.78 -6.65
C VAL A 552 -4.90 3.75 -5.50
N ALA A 553 -5.68 4.82 -5.44
CA ALA A 553 -5.58 5.78 -4.35
C ALA A 553 -5.94 5.15 -3.02
N GLN A 554 -5.21 5.52 -1.96
CA GLN A 554 -5.63 5.22 -0.60
C GLN A 554 -6.45 6.40 -0.09
N PRO A 555 -7.78 6.24 0.08
CA PRO A 555 -8.64 7.34 0.46
C PRO A 555 -8.34 7.79 1.89
N THR A 556 -8.27 9.10 2.07
CA THR A 556 -8.10 9.71 3.39
C THR A 556 -9.42 10.39 3.76
N PRO A 557 -10.22 9.82 4.69
CA PRO A 557 -11.42 10.49 5.16
C PRO A 557 -11.08 11.82 5.81
N LEU A 558 -11.81 12.88 5.45
CA LEU A 558 -11.59 14.21 6.02
C LEU A 558 -12.31 14.31 7.38
N PRO A 559 -11.63 14.61 8.50
CA PRO A 559 -12.27 14.84 9.78
C PRO A 559 -13.07 16.15 9.80
N THR A 560 -14.04 16.25 10.69
CA THR A 560 -14.81 17.47 10.92
C THR A 560 -14.05 18.52 11.74
N SER A 561 -13.08 18.11 12.55
CA SER A 561 -12.25 19.01 13.35
C SER A 561 -11.06 19.52 12.56
N ASP A 562 -10.89 20.85 12.46
CA ASP A 562 -9.77 21.47 11.76
C ASP A 562 -8.39 21.06 12.33
N GLU A 563 -8.31 20.82 13.63
CA GLU A 563 -7.08 20.30 14.26
C GLU A 563 -6.71 18.90 13.74
N GLU A 564 -7.68 18.02 13.60
CA GLU A 564 -7.46 16.68 13.04
C GLU A 564 -7.16 16.74 11.52
N VAL A 565 -7.78 17.67 10.78
CA VAL A 565 -7.43 17.95 9.38
C VAL A 565 -5.97 18.36 9.28
N ARG A 566 -5.52 19.30 10.12
CA ARG A 566 -4.12 19.76 10.18
C ARG A 566 -3.14 18.61 10.44
N LYS A 567 -3.44 17.77 11.43
CA LYS A 567 -2.62 16.58 11.76
C LYS A 567 -2.50 15.62 10.60
N LYS A 568 -3.60 15.35 9.89
CA LYS A 568 -3.62 14.47 8.71
C LYS A 568 -2.83 15.06 7.55
N ILE A 569 -2.97 16.36 7.28
CA ILE A 569 -2.20 17.07 6.25
C ILE A 569 -0.70 16.93 6.55
N THR A 570 -0.28 17.18 7.78
CA THR A 570 1.11 17.07 8.21
C THR A 570 1.65 15.65 8.00
N ALA A 571 0.91 14.64 8.48
CA ALA A 571 1.31 13.23 8.33
C ALA A 571 1.40 12.81 6.85
N ALA A 572 0.46 13.25 6.01
CA ALA A 572 0.47 12.94 4.59
C ALA A 572 1.65 13.60 3.87
N LEU A 573 1.90 14.89 4.09
CA LEU A 573 2.98 15.62 3.40
C LEU A 573 4.38 15.11 3.78
N LEU A 574 4.54 14.52 4.96
CA LEU A 574 5.79 13.87 5.36
C LEU A 574 6.19 12.68 4.47
N THR A 575 5.24 12.07 3.78
CA THR A 575 5.49 10.96 2.85
C THR A 575 5.82 11.41 1.43
N ALA A 576 5.86 12.73 1.16
CA ALA A 576 6.05 13.32 -0.17
C ALA A 576 5.10 12.75 -1.24
N PRO A 577 3.78 12.72 -1.02
CA PRO A 577 2.84 12.10 -1.94
C PRO A 577 2.77 12.87 -3.26
N ALA A 578 2.70 12.16 -4.40
CA ALA A 578 2.41 12.78 -5.70
C ALA A 578 0.94 13.23 -5.79
N VAL A 579 0.03 12.48 -5.18
CA VAL A 579 -1.41 12.75 -5.13
C VAL A 579 -1.91 12.53 -3.71
N LEU A 580 -2.70 13.45 -3.20
CA LEU A 580 -3.38 13.38 -1.91
C LEU A 580 -4.89 13.39 -2.15
N LEU A 581 -5.55 12.27 -1.84
CA LEU A 581 -6.99 12.12 -2.04
C LEU A 581 -7.74 12.29 -0.71
N LEU A 582 -8.59 13.32 -0.64
CA LEU A 582 -9.58 13.55 0.41
C LEU A 582 -10.92 12.96 -0.06
N ASP A 583 -11.29 11.80 0.49
CA ASP A 583 -12.42 11.05 -0.03
C ASP A 583 -13.71 11.28 0.76
N ASN A 584 -14.82 11.32 0.02
CA ASN A 584 -16.18 11.35 0.53
C ASN A 584 -16.47 12.51 1.50
N ILE A 585 -16.27 13.74 1.04
CA ILE A 585 -16.64 14.94 1.79
C ILE A 585 -18.16 14.96 1.98
N SER A 586 -18.62 14.71 3.20
CA SER A 586 -20.03 14.60 3.58
C SER A 586 -20.55 15.76 4.44
N HIS A 587 -19.67 16.71 4.77
CA HIS A 587 -20.00 17.89 5.59
C HIS A 587 -19.49 19.17 4.90
N VAL A 588 -19.87 20.31 5.44
CA VAL A 588 -19.38 21.60 4.93
C VAL A 588 -17.85 21.62 5.03
N LEU A 589 -17.20 21.80 3.89
CA LEU A 589 -15.74 21.94 3.83
C LEU A 589 -15.34 23.35 4.27
N ASP A 590 -15.26 23.57 5.56
CA ASP A 590 -14.80 24.81 6.19
C ASP A 590 -13.57 24.50 7.06
N SER A 591 -12.40 24.40 6.43
CA SER A 591 -11.14 24.12 7.11
C SER A 591 -10.10 25.20 6.77
N ALA A 592 -9.73 25.95 7.79
CA ALA A 592 -8.66 26.96 7.70
C ALA A 592 -7.29 26.29 7.43
N SER A 593 -7.06 25.12 8.03
CA SER A 593 -5.83 24.35 7.81
C SER A 593 -5.69 23.87 6.36
N LEU A 594 -6.79 23.41 5.74
CA LEU A 594 -6.79 23.03 4.33
C LEU A 594 -6.58 24.26 3.45
N ALA A 595 -7.29 25.36 3.71
CA ALA A 595 -7.13 26.61 2.97
C ALA A 595 -5.69 27.13 3.01
N ALA A 596 -5.03 27.06 4.16
CA ALA A 596 -3.62 27.40 4.32
C ALA A 596 -2.70 26.45 3.54
N ALA A 597 -2.93 25.14 3.61
CA ALA A 597 -2.15 24.15 2.87
C ALA A 597 -2.25 24.33 1.35
N LEU A 598 -3.43 24.64 0.82
CA LEU A 598 -3.66 24.89 -0.60
C LEU A 598 -2.94 26.15 -1.11
N THR A 599 -2.64 27.12 -0.25
CA THR A 599 -2.01 28.39 -0.63
C THR A 599 -0.53 28.50 -0.30
N THR A 600 0.10 27.40 0.15
CA THR A 600 1.54 27.36 0.46
C THR A 600 2.26 26.29 -0.34
N THR A 601 3.51 26.59 -0.72
CA THR A 601 4.43 25.62 -1.33
C THR A 601 5.30 24.89 -0.30
N VAL A 602 5.25 25.33 0.95
CA VAL A 602 5.98 24.75 2.08
C VAL A 602 5.04 24.70 3.28
N TRP A 603 4.89 23.55 3.86
CA TRP A 603 4.08 23.31 5.06
C TRP A 603 4.95 23.20 6.29
N THR A 604 4.63 23.99 7.31
CA THR A 604 5.33 23.92 8.60
C THR A 604 4.32 23.66 9.70
N ASP A 605 4.52 22.59 10.45
CA ASP A 605 3.62 22.22 11.56
C ASP A 605 4.37 21.37 12.62
N ARG A 606 3.69 21.15 13.75
CA ARG A 606 4.18 20.31 14.83
C ARG A 606 3.92 18.83 14.55
N VAL A 607 4.92 17.98 14.78
CA VAL A 607 4.74 16.52 14.68
C VAL A 607 3.92 16.02 15.87
N LEU A 608 2.87 15.22 15.58
CA LEU A 608 2.02 14.63 16.61
C LEU A 608 2.85 13.80 17.61
N GLY A 609 2.60 14.03 18.92
CA GLY A 609 3.32 13.33 19.99
C GLY A 609 4.76 13.81 20.25
N GLN A 610 5.24 14.82 19.52
CA GLN A 610 6.58 15.37 19.68
C GLN A 610 6.53 16.90 19.85
N THR A 611 7.51 17.45 20.55
CA THR A 611 7.68 18.93 20.68
C THR A 611 8.48 19.51 19.51
N LYS A 612 8.51 18.79 18.37
CA LYS A 612 9.33 19.15 17.20
C LYS A 612 8.45 19.73 16.10
N MET A 613 8.85 20.88 15.56
CA MET A 613 8.31 21.41 14.30
C MET A 613 8.94 20.67 13.13
N VAL A 614 8.19 20.54 12.05
CA VAL A 614 8.67 19.97 10.79
C VAL A 614 8.27 20.89 9.65
N THR A 615 9.16 21.05 8.69
CA THR A 615 8.96 21.84 7.48
C THR A 615 9.13 20.94 6.26
N THR A 616 8.06 20.78 5.47
CA THR A 616 8.03 19.90 4.30
C THR A 616 7.60 20.67 3.05
N PRO A 617 8.13 20.35 1.86
CA PRO A 617 7.57 20.84 0.60
C PRO A 617 6.13 20.36 0.42
N ASN A 618 5.27 21.21 -0.11
CA ASN A 618 3.91 20.87 -0.49
C ASN A 618 3.83 20.87 -2.03
N ARG A 619 3.94 19.69 -2.63
CA ARG A 619 3.97 19.49 -4.09
C ARG A 619 2.96 18.46 -4.59
N ALA A 620 2.04 18.00 -3.73
CA ALA A 620 1.00 17.05 -4.09
C ALA A 620 -0.06 17.65 -5.03
N LEU A 621 -0.63 16.83 -5.89
CA LEU A 621 -1.95 17.08 -6.45
C LEU A 621 -2.98 16.89 -5.33
N TRP A 622 -3.74 17.92 -5.00
CA TRP A 622 -4.85 17.86 -4.07
C TRP A 622 -6.11 17.45 -4.81
N LEU A 623 -6.65 16.30 -4.48
CA LEU A 623 -7.85 15.73 -5.09
C LEU A 623 -8.88 15.44 -3.99
N ALA A 624 -10.14 15.71 -4.25
CA ALA A 624 -11.23 15.42 -3.33
C ALA A 624 -12.43 14.81 -4.05
N THR A 625 -13.26 14.05 -3.30
CA THR A 625 -14.56 13.56 -3.80
C THR A 625 -15.68 13.95 -2.84
N GLY A 626 -16.90 14.14 -3.33
CA GLY A 626 -18.06 14.44 -2.49
C GLY A 626 -19.38 14.36 -3.24
N ASN A 627 -20.50 14.22 -2.48
CA ASN A 627 -21.86 14.31 -3.02
C ASN A 627 -22.39 15.74 -2.76
N ASN A 628 -22.44 16.59 -3.81
CA ASN A 628 -22.80 18.00 -3.68
C ASN A 628 -22.22 18.66 -2.41
N PRO A 629 -20.91 18.59 -2.19
CA PRO A 629 -20.32 19.11 -0.97
C PRO A 629 -20.44 20.64 -0.93
N VAL A 630 -20.85 21.15 0.22
CA VAL A 630 -20.89 22.59 0.48
C VAL A 630 -19.50 23.06 0.85
N LEU A 631 -19.00 24.08 0.19
CA LEU A 631 -17.68 24.67 0.46
C LEU A 631 -17.85 26.04 1.14
N SER A 632 -17.05 26.33 2.15
CA SER A 632 -16.93 27.70 2.62
C SER A 632 -16.34 28.57 1.50
N ARG A 633 -16.69 29.87 1.47
CA ARG A 633 -16.21 30.80 0.45
C ARG A 633 -14.69 30.81 0.32
N GLU A 634 -13.99 30.59 1.43
CA GLU A 634 -12.54 30.51 1.46
C GLU A 634 -12.01 29.29 0.70
N ASN A 635 -12.61 28.12 0.90
CA ASN A 635 -12.22 26.89 0.23
C ASN A 635 -12.74 26.83 -1.22
N ALA A 636 -13.92 27.38 -1.50
CA ALA A 636 -14.51 27.43 -2.85
C ALA A 636 -13.59 28.10 -3.87
N ARG A 637 -13.08 29.29 -3.56
CA ARG A 637 -12.17 30.02 -4.48
C ARG A 637 -10.80 29.35 -4.67
N ARG A 638 -10.48 28.29 -3.86
CA ARG A 638 -9.27 27.47 -3.96
C ARG A 638 -9.51 26.12 -4.60
N THR A 639 -10.72 25.91 -5.12
CA THR A 639 -11.18 24.64 -5.65
C THR A 639 -11.50 24.76 -7.12
N VAL A 640 -11.05 23.81 -7.92
CA VAL A 640 -11.46 23.55 -9.29
C VAL A 640 -12.43 22.38 -9.28
N ARG A 641 -13.67 22.61 -9.69
CA ARG A 641 -14.74 21.62 -9.67
C ARG A 641 -14.70 20.73 -10.90
N ILE A 642 -15.01 19.46 -10.71
CA ILE A 642 -15.18 18.43 -11.75
C ILE A 642 -16.51 17.75 -11.47
N ARG A 643 -17.57 18.25 -12.11
CA ARG A 643 -18.92 17.76 -11.87
C ARG A 643 -19.25 16.60 -12.79
N LEU A 644 -19.72 15.51 -12.18
CA LEU A 644 -20.29 14.37 -12.88
C LEU A 644 -21.80 14.37 -12.68
N ASP A 645 -22.54 14.22 -13.78
CA ASP A 645 -23.99 14.10 -13.75
C ASP A 645 -24.43 13.08 -14.80
N ALA A 646 -24.97 11.97 -14.33
CA ALA A 646 -25.37 10.89 -15.21
C ALA A 646 -26.80 11.07 -15.77
N ASP A 647 -27.53 12.09 -15.32
CA ASP A 647 -28.93 12.39 -15.69
C ASP A 647 -29.85 11.16 -15.57
N VAL A 648 -29.62 10.31 -14.56
CA VAL A 648 -30.41 9.13 -14.27
C VAL A 648 -30.60 8.95 -12.76
N GLU A 649 -31.77 8.42 -12.36
CA GLU A 649 -32.09 8.23 -10.95
C GLU A 649 -31.13 7.28 -10.23
N ARG A 650 -30.62 6.26 -10.97
CA ARG A 650 -29.77 5.19 -10.41
C ARG A 650 -28.48 5.04 -11.20
N PRO A 651 -27.50 5.94 -11.01
CA PRO A 651 -26.25 5.92 -11.77
C PRO A 651 -25.44 4.62 -11.66
N TRP A 652 -25.57 3.89 -10.55
CA TRP A 652 -24.86 2.62 -10.31
C TRP A 652 -25.39 1.44 -11.15
N LEU A 653 -26.50 1.61 -11.86
CA LEU A 653 -27.05 0.62 -12.81
C LEU A 653 -26.61 0.88 -14.25
N ARG A 654 -25.80 1.89 -14.52
CA ARG A 654 -25.24 2.15 -15.84
C ARG A 654 -24.38 0.98 -16.29
N ASP A 655 -24.50 0.62 -17.54
CA ASP A 655 -23.76 -0.43 -18.24
C ASP A 655 -23.22 0.05 -19.59
N GLY A 656 -22.70 -0.87 -20.41
CA GLY A 656 -22.16 -0.53 -21.73
C GLY A 656 -20.84 0.24 -21.69
N PHE A 657 -20.10 0.21 -20.57
CA PHE A 657 -18.81 0.86 -20.43
C PHE A 657 -17.77 0.28 -21.38
N ARG A 658 -16.97 1.12 -22.00
CA ARG A 658 -15.83 0.75 -22.85
C ARG A 658 -14.87 -0.16 -22.12
N HIS A 659 -14.62 0.13 -20.85
CA HIS A 659 -13.77 -0.66 -19.96
C HIS A 659 -14.55 -1.06 -18.69
N PRO A 660 -15.18 -2.25 -18.66
CA PRO A 660 -15.94 -2.71 -17.50
C PRO A 660 -15.13 -2.74 -16.20
N ASP A 661 -13.81 -3.02 -16.28
CA ASP A 661 -12.86 -2.90 -15.18
C ASP A 661 -11.82 -1.84 -15.54
N LEU A 662 -12.22 -0.55 -15.43
CA LEU A 662 -11.36 0.58 -15.73
C LEU A 662 -10.06 0.59 -14.91
N PRO A 663 -10.03 0.30 -13.59
CA PRO A 663 -8.78 0.26 -12.83
C PRO A 663 -7.78 -0.77 -13.36
N ARG A 664 -8.24 -1.96 -13.73
CA ARG A 664 -7.41 -3.00 -14.33
C ARG A 664 -6.88 -2.58 -15.68
N TRP A 665 -7.74 -2.03 -16.54
CA TRP A 665 -7.36 -1.53 -17.86
C TRP A 665 -6.36 -0.36 -17.76
N ALA A 666 -6.64 0.64 -16.91
CA ALA A 666 -5.78 1.81 -16.74
C ALA A 666 -4.39 1.41 -16.18
N ARG A 667 -4.32 0.41 -15.31
CA ARG A 667 -3.05 -0.13 -14.84
C ARG A 667 -2.27 -0.82 -15.96
N ALA A 668 -2.93 -1.64 -16.77
CA ALA A 668 -2.30 -2.31 -17.90
C ALA A 668 -1.84 -1.32 -18.99
N GLN A 669 -2.63 -0.28 -19.24
CA GLN A 669 -2.35 0.76 -20.24
C GLN A 669 -1.55 1.96 -19.69
N ARG A 670 -1.16 1.93 -18.40
CA ARG A 670 -0.41 3.04 -17.79
C ARG A 670 0.80 3.51 -18.62
N PRO A 671 1.62 2.63 -19.20
CA PRO A 671 2.73 3.07 -20.07
C PRO A 671 2.26 3.92 -21.25
N ALA A 672 1.18 3.53 -21.91
CA ALA A 672 0.62 4.27 -23.05
C ALA A 672 -0.02 5.60 -22.59
N LEU A 673 -0.74 5.61 -21.47
CA LEU A 673 -1.34 6.82 -20.89
C LEU A 673 -0.28 7.84 -20.47
N VAL A 674 0.84 7.38 -19.88
CA VAL A 674 1.96 8.25 -19.50
C VAL A 674 2.64 8.82 -20.76
N VAL A 675 2.86 7.99 -21.80
CA VAL A 675 3.43 8.46 -23.08
C VAL A 675 2.50 9.50 -23.73
N ALA A 676 1.18 9.27 -23.74
CA ALA A 676 0.22 10.25 -24.28
C ALA A 676 0.29 11.57 -23.53
N ALA A 677 0.30 11.57 -22.20
CA ALA A 677 0.47 12.78 -21.41
C ALA A 677 1.80 13.50 -21.74
N LEU A 678 2.91 12.76 -21.80
CA LEU A 678 4.23 13.30 -22.13
C LEU A 678 4.29 13.84 -23.58
N THR A 679 3.52 13.28 -24.52
CA THR A 679 3.40 13.77 -25.90
C THR A 679 2.81 15.17 -25.94
N LEU A 680 1.70 15.39 -25.20
CA LEU A 680 1.09 16.74 -25.09
C LEU A 680 2.09 17.73 -24.47
N LEU A 681 2.76 17.34 -23.39
CA LEU A 681 3.71 18.20 -22.71
C LEU A 681 4.94 18.52 -23.56
N ARG A 682 5.46 17.52 -24.31
CA ARG A 682 6.62 17.73 -25.17
C ARG A 682 6.29 18.68 -26.32
N SER A 683 5.13 18.51 -26.98
CA SER A 683 4.65 19.44 -28.00
C SER A 683 4.54 20.87 -27.47
N TRP A 684 3.92 21.05 -26.31
CA TRP A 684 3.82 22.34 -25.64
C TRP A 684 5.22 22.92 -25.28
N ALA A 685 6.14 22.08 -24.77
CA ALA A 685 7.47 22.54 -24.40
C ALA A 685 8.29 23.00 -25.62
N GLN A 686 8.20 22.28 -26.75
CA GLN A 686 8.88 22.60 -28.00
C GLN A 686 8.27 23.84 -28.68
N ALA A 687 6.98 24.12 -28.47
CA ALA A 687 6.35 25.37 -28.90
C ALA A 687 6.74 26.58 -28.04
N GLY A 688 7.72 26.46 -27.13
CA GLY A 688 8.19 27.56 -26.27
C GLY A 688 7.38 27.73 -24.99
N ARG A 689 6.55 26.78 -24.60
CA ARG A 689 5.74 26.77 -23.38
C ARG A 689 4.76 27.95 -23.33
N PRO A 690 3.87 28.12 -24.31
CA PRO A 690 2.87 29.18 -24.30
C PRO A 690 2.07 29.12 -22.99
N ARG A 691 1.86 30.27 -22.38
CA ARG A 691 1.13 30.40 -21.12
C ARG A 691 -0.36 30.48 -21.39
N GLY A 692 -1.17 29.80 -20.60
CA GLY A 692 -2.62 29.88 -20.66
C GLY A 692 -3.13 31.29 -20.33
N THR A 693 -4.26 31.62 -20.91
CA THR A 693 -4.81 32.98 -20.89
C THR A 693 -5.73 33.25 -19.71
N VAL A 694 -6.35 32.20 -19.14
CA VAL A 694 -7.33 32.32 -18.05
C VAL A 694 -6.62 32.27 -16.69
N PRO A 695 -6.66 33.34 -15.87
CA PRO A 695 -6.03 33.38 -14.57
C PRO A 695 -6.89 32.71 -13.49
N LEU A 696 -6.28 32.16 -12.45
CA LEU A 696 -6.94 31.73 -11.22
C LEU A 696 -6.24 32.38 -10.02
N GLY A 697 -6.97 33.26 -9.29
CA GLY A 697 -6.43 34.00 -8.16
C GLY A 697 -5.81 33.11 -7.10
N SER A 698 -4.62 33.43 -6.62
CA SER A 698 -3.72 32.64 -5.76
C SER A 698 -3.02 31.46 -6.47
N PHE A 699 -3.39 31.11 -7.70
CA PHE A 699 -2.85 29.97 -8.46
C PHE A 699 -2.49 30.36 -9.90
N GLU A 700 -2.10 31.61 -10.10
CA GLU A 700 -1.87 32.21 -11.43
C GLU A 700 -0.82 31.41 -12.22
N ASP A 701 0.25 30.97 -11.56
CA ASP A 701 1.30 30.20 -12.24
C ASP A 701 0.85 28.78 -12.61
N TRP A 702 0.05 28.15 -11.75
CA TRP A 702 -0.59 26.87 -12.07
C TRP A 702 -1.54 26.99 -13.25
N ALA A 703 -2.43 27.97 -13.22
CA ALA A 703 -3.40 28.19 -14.28
C ALA A 703 -2.71 28.48 -15.62
N ALA A 704 -1.63 29.27 -15.58
CA ALA A 704 -0.88 29.60 -16.78
C ALA A 704 -0.10 28.42 -17.36
N VAL A 705 0.48 27.53 -16.52
CA VAL A 705 1.20 26.34 -16.97
C VAL A 705 0.23 25.27 -17.48
N VAL A 706 -0.75 24.87 -16.66
CA VAL A 706 -1.71 23.80 -17.02
C VAL A 706 -2.62 24.28 -18.15
N GLY A 707 -3.15 25.51 -18.06
CA GLY A 707 -3.96 26.12 -19.12
C GLY A 707 -3.19 26.20 -20.44
N GLY A 708 -1.92 26.59 -20.40
CA GLY A 708 -1.07 26.63 -21.58
C GLY A 708 -0.89 25.29 -22.27
N VAL A 709 -0.75 24.19 -21.49
CA VAL A 709 -0.72 22.83 -22.06
C VAL A 709 -2.04 22.48 -22.72
N LEU A 710 -3.17 22.76 -22.03
CA LEU A 710 -4.51 22.43 -22.53
C LEU A 710 -4.87 23.25 -23.77
N GLU A 711 -4.66 24.56 -23.75
CA GLU A 711 -4.90 25.46 -24.88
C GLU A 711 -4.04 25.08 -26.09
N HIS A 712 -2.74 24.75 -25.88
CA HIS A 712 -1.86 24.30 -26.94
C HIS A 712 -2.32 22.95 -27.56
N ALA A 713 -2.89 22.08 -26.74
CA ALA A 713 -3.45 20.81 -27.19
C ALA A 713 -4.87 20.95 -27.80
N GLY A 714 -5.45 22.16 -27.87
CA GLY A 714 -6.79 22.41 -28.39
C GLY A 714 -7.94 22.00 -27.46
N VAL A 715 -7.69 21.94 -26.14
CA VAL A 715 -8.73 21.62 -25.14
C VAL A 715 -9.40 22.90 -24.69
N GLU A 716 -10.70 23.02 -25.02
CA GLU A 716 -11.54 24.17 -24.64
C GLU A 716 -12.19 23.98 -23.25
N GLY A 717 -12.66 25.08 -22.66
CA GLY A 717 -13.47 25.11 -21.45
C GLY A 717 -12.68 25.12 -20.13
N PHE A 718 -11.35 25.13 -20.16
CA PHE A 718 -10.58 25.22 -18.93
C PHE A 718 -10.83 26.54 -18.19
N LEU A 719 -11.33 26.45 -16.95
CA LEU A 719 -11.71 27.56 -16.07
C LEU A 719 -12.79 28.50 -16.67
N ALA A 720 -13.60 28.05 -17.63
CA ALA A 720 -14.61 28.88 -18.30
C ALA A 720 -15.80 29.23 -17.38
N ASP A 721 -16.24 28.31 -16.51
CA ASP A 721 -17.48 28.43 -15.72
C ASP A 721 -17.24 28.89 -14.27
N ARG A 722 -16.15 29.61 -14.01
CA ARG A 722 -15.73 30.03 -12.67
C ARG A 722 -16.73 30.90 -11.92
N GLU A 723 -17.44 31.80 -12.65
CA GLU A 723 -18.39 32.74 -12.05
C GLU A 723 -19.59 31.96 -11.50
N ASP A 724 -20.12 31.03 -12.29
CA ASP A 724 -21.25 30.16 -11.91
C ASP A 724 -20.88 29.25 -10.69
N ASP A 725 -19.65 28.75 -10.66
CA ASP A 725 -19.17 27.89 -9.58
C ASP A 725 -19.00 28.65 -8.24
N HIS A 726 -18.86 29.97 -8.27
CA HIS A 726 -18.79 30.83 -7.09
C HIS A 726 -20.16 31.19 -6.51
N GLU A 727 -21.20 31.28 -7.35
CA GLU A 727 -22.55 31.64 -6.90
C GLU A 727 -23.22 30.49 -6.10
N VAL A 728 -22.89 29.22 -6.37
CA VAL A 728 -23.51 28.04 -5.72
C VAL A 728 -22.91 27.74 -4.32
N CYS A 729 -21.98 28.55 -3.82
CA CYS A 729 -21.05 28.08 -2.81
C CYS A 729 -21.42 28.32 -1.36
N ASP A 730 -22.46 29.09 -0.99
CA ASP A 730 -22.72 29.35 0.42
C ASP A 730 -24.20 29.71 0.70
N PRO A 731 -25.02 28.71 1.08
CA PRO A 731 -26.40 28.98 1.50
C PRO A 731 -26.50 30.03 2.61
N GLU A 732 -25.49 30.10 3.50
CA GLU A 732 -25.41 31.11 4.54
C GLU A 732 -25.20 32.52 3.94
N GLU A 733 -24.41 32.62 2.86
CA GLU A 733 -24.20 33.91 2.18
C GLU A 733 -25.43 34.37 1.39
N GLU A 734 -26.16 33.43 0.77
CA GLU A 734 -27.45 33.75 0.15
C GLU A 734 -28.46 34.24 1.19
N GLU A 735 -28.54 33.59 2.36
CA GLU A 735 -29.36 34.05 3.46
C GLU A 735 -28.92 35.44 3.96
N TRP A 736 -27.59 35.70 4.05
CA TRP A 736 -27.10 37.02 4.38
C TRP A 736 -27.37 38.06 3.32
N ALA A 737 -27.27 37.76 2.04
CA ALA A 737 -27.61 38.67 0.94
C ALA A 737 -29.10 39.02 0.97
N ALA A 738 -29.96 38.00 1.13
CA ALA A 738 -31.40 38.20 1.29
C ALA A 738 -31.72 39.03 2.54
N PHE A 739 -31.08 38.74 3.66
CA PHE A 739 -31.24 39.49 4.90
C PHE A 739 -30.79 40.94 4.76
N VAL A 740 -29.64 41.23 4.12
CA VAL A 740 -29.15 42.60 3.87
C VAL A 740 -30.09 43.34 2.96
N GLY A 741 -30.66 42.68 1.94
CA GLY A 741 -31.68 43.27 1.09
C GLY A 741 -32.90 43.71 1.90
N ARG A 742 -33.43 42.86 2.76
CA ARG A 742 -34.54 43.17 3.67
C ARG A 742 -34.17 44.21 4.73
N TRP A 743 -32.93 44.20 5.21
CA TRP A 743 -32.41 45.22 6.11
C TRP A 743 -32.41 46.61 5.42
N ALA A 744 -31.95 46.68 4.18
CA ALA A 744 -31.95 47.92 3.38
C ALA A 744 -33.38 48.47 3.15
N GLU A 745 -34.35 47.57 2.90
CA GLU A 745 -35.76 47.94 2.77
C GLU A 745 -36.36 48.48 4.08
N ALA A 746 -36.02 47.86 5.23
CA ALA A 746 -36.62 48.15 6.53
C ALA A 746 -36.02 49.39 7.21
N PHE A 747 -34.71 49.60 7.08
CA PHE A 747 -33.98 50.62 7.85
C PHE A 747 -33.08 51.52 6.99
N GLY A 748 -32.93 51.26 5.69
CA GLY A 748 -32.05 52.05 4.84
C GLY A 748 -30.60 52.10 5.38
N ASP A 749 -30.10 53.34 5.55
CA ASP A 749 -28.77 53.63 6.09
C ASP A 749 -28.78 53.94 7.58
N GLU A 750 -29.94 53.77 8.26
CA GLU A 750 -30.07 53.99 9.71
C GLU A 750 -29.15 53.09 10.55
N ARG A 751 -28.70 53.63 11.67
CA ARG A 751 -27.87 52.89 12.63
C ARG A 751 -28.74 52.09 13.57
N VAL A 752 -28.74 50.80 13.42
CA VAL A 752 -29.62 49.86 14.11
C VAL A 752 -28.83 48.98 15.10
N PRO A 753 -29.30 48.76 16.34
CA PRO A 753 -28.67 47.81 17.25
C PRO A 753 -28.94 46.37 16.81
N ALA A 754 -28.02 45.42 17.10
CA ALA A 754 -28.14 44.02 16.74
C ALA A 754 -29.45 43.35 17.16
N ARG A 755 -30.11 43.80 18.25
CA ARG A 755 -31.41 43.27 18.71
C ARG A 755 -32.53 43.48 17.72
N GLU A 756 -32.57 44.63 17.05
CA GLU A 756 -33.61 44.99 16.06
C GLU A 756 -33.35 44.24 14.72
N LEU A 757 -32.07 44.11 14.34
CA LEU A 757 -31.69 43.30 13.19
C LEU A 757 -31.98 41.82 13.44
N LEU A 758 -31.83 41.29 14.64
CA LEU A 758 -32.22 39.94 14.98
C LEU A 758 -33.74 39.72 14.92
N ARG A 759 -34.54 40.70 15.31
CA ARG A 759 -36.00 40.66 15.10
C ARG A 759 -36.35 40.60 13.63
N LEU A 760 -35.76 41.48 12.84
CA LEU A 760 -35.93 41.44 11.37
C LEU A 760 -35.56 40.08 10.80
N ALA A 761 -34.43 39.48 11.22
CA ALA A 761 -33.97 38.15 10.75
C ALA A 761 -35.01 37.05 11.09
N VAL A 762 -35.62 37.12 12.29
CA VAL A 762 -36.68 36.19 12.70
C VAL A 762 -37.95 36.44 11.85
N ASP A 763 -38.35 37.70 11.65
CA ASP A 763 -39.55 38.06 10.88
C ASP A 763 -39.43 37.64 9.41
N VAL A 764 -38.26 37.71 8.86
CA VAL A 764 -37.95 37.28 7.48
C VAL A 764 -37.76 35.76 7.37
N GLY A 765 -37.55 35.06 8.49
CA GLY A 765 -37.38 33.61 8.52
C GLY A 765 -36.03 33.09 8.03
N VAL A 766 -34.97 33.91 8.14
CA VAL A 766 -33.60 33.56 7.73
C VAL A 766 -32.81 33.00 8.90
N PHE A 767 -31.72 32.28 8.63
CA PHE A 767 -30.79 31.68 9.61
C PHE A 767 -31.42 30.64 10.56
N HIS A 768 -32.55 30.03 10.12
CA HIS A 768 -33.32 29.06 10.94
C HIS A 768 -33.68 29.58 12.35
N LEU A 769 -33.84 30.89 12.48
CA LEU A 769 -34.21 31.55 13.73
C LEU A 769 -35.72 31.45 13.97
N ASP A 770 -36.14 31.03 15.13
CA ASP A 770 -37.53 31.06 15.58
C ASP A 770 -37.85 32.30 16.45
N ALA A 771 -39.14 32.48 16.74
CA ALA A 771 -39.61 33.62 17.56
C ALA A 771 -38.97 33.67 18.96
N ARG A 772 -38.48 32.55 19.50
CA ARG A 772 -37.79 32.48 20.79
C ARG A 772 -36.37 33.05 20.68
N ALA A 773 -35.72 32.95 19.53
CA ALA A 773 -34.36 33.47 19.30
C ALA A 773 -34.28 34.97 19.53
N ALA A 774 -35.33 35.73 19.20
CA ALA A 774 -35.42 37.18 19.44
C ALA A 774 -35.39 37.56 20.94
N GLN A 775 -35.76 36.65 21.83
CA GLN A 775 -35.79 36.86 23.30
C GLN A 775 -34.55 36.25 23.98
N ASP A 776 -33.91 35.24 23.38
CA ASP A 776 -32.78 34.54 23.99
C ASP A 776 -31.48 35.37 23.98
N SER A 777 -30.79 35.42 25.08
CA SER A 777 -29.53 36.16 25.24
C SER A 777 -28.36 35.54 24.45
N ARG A 778 -28.35 34.22 24.28
CA ARG A 778 -27.31 33.52 23.52
C ARG A 778 -27.46 33.81 22.04
N SER A 779 -28.70 33.77 21.51
CA SER A 779 -29.01 34.09 20.12
C SER A 779 -28.63 35.53 19.78
N LYS A 780 -28.93 36.49 20.69
CA LYS A 780 -28.49 37.89 20.54
C LYS A 780 -26.97 38.03 20.48
N THR A 781 -26.26 37.34 21.31
CA THR A 781 -24.79 37.37 21.35
C THR A 781 -24.17 36.71 20.12
N SER A 782 -24.71 35.58 19.71
CA SER A 782 -24.29 34.86 18.50
C SER A 782 -24.50 35.67 17.24
N PHE A 783 -25.71 36.25 17.05
CA PHE A 783 -26.04 37.08 15.92
C PHE A 783 -25.21 38.36 15.85
N SER A 784 -24.98 39.04 17.00
CA SER A 784 -24.08 40.19 17.08
C SER A 784 -22.64 39.86 16.68
N ARG A 785 -22.15 38.68 17.03
CA ARG A 785 -20.84 38.20 16.59
C ARG A 785 -20.83 37.91 15.10
N ALA A 786 -21.88 37.31 14.54
CA ALA A 786 -22.03 37.06 13.12
C ALA A 786 -22.02 38.35 12.31
N LEU A 787 -22.78 39.38 12.71
CA LEU A 787 -22.74 40.73 12.16
C LEU A 787 -21.34 41.35 12.23
N SER A 788 -20.68 41.21 13.38
CA SER A 788 -19.32 41.76 13.59
C SER A 788 -18.27 41.13 12.69
N LYS A 789 -18.37 39.82 12.42
CA LYS A 789 -17.51 39.11 11.46
C LYS A 789 -17.69 39.63 10.02
N ARG A 790 -18.84 40.20 9.71
CA ARG A 790 -19.17 40.69 8.38
C ARG A 790 -18.97 42.22 8.23
N ARG A 791 -18.31 42.83 9.17
CA ARG A 791 -17.91 44.25 9.09
C ARG A 791 -17.14 44.50 7.80
N ASP A 792 -17.49 45.64 7.17
CA ASP A 792 -16.92 46.13 5.92
C ASP A 792 -17.16 45.23 4.67
N ARG A 793 -17.99 44.19 4.80
CA ARG A 793 -18.36 43.27 3.75
C ARG A 793 -19.47 43.87 2.87
N ARG A 794 -19.39 43.63 1.56
CA ARG A 794 -20.38 44.08 0.57
C ARG A 794 -21.37 42.99 0.22
N TYR A 795 -22.66 43.34 0.13
CA TYR A 795 -23.78 42.53 -0.37
C TYR A 795 -24.52 43.36 -1.40
N GLY A 796 -24.31 43.07 -2.68
CA GLY A 796 -24.78 43.94 -3.77
C GLY A 796 -24.21 45.36 -3.61
N PRO A 797 -25.07 46.40 -3.64
CA PRO A 797 -24.63 47.78 -3.45
C PRO A 797 -24.27 48.12 -1.99
N TRP A 798 -24.64 47.30 -1.03
CA TRP A 798 -24.57 47.63 0.38
C TRP A 798 -23.32 47.06 1.06
N ARG A 799 -22.73 47.85 1.97
CA ARG A 799 -21.63 47.47 2.84
C ARG A 799 -22.04 47.58 4.32
N ILE A 800 -21.82 46.54 5.12
CA ILE A 800 -22.12 46.53 6.55
C ILE A 800 -21.03 47.31 7.29
N THR A 801 -21.44 48.36 8.01
CA THR A 801 -20.54 49.14 8.87
C THR A 801 -20.93 49.00 10.34
N ILE A 802 -19.97 49.17 11.23
CA ILE A 802 -20.15 49.03 12.68
C ILE A 802 -19.58 50.27 13.38
N ARG A 803 -20.40 50.91 14.24
CA ARG A 803 -19.94 51.97 15.14
C ARG A 803 -20.36 51.64 16.55
N ARG A 804 -19.48 51.84 17.53
CA ARG A 804 -19.81 51.67 18.94
C ARG A 804 -20.49 52.95 19.48
N ASP A 805 -21.68 52.79 20.06
CA ASP A 805 -22.32 53.85 20.82
C ASP A 805 -21.67 53.85 22.21
N THR A 806 -20.92 54.90 22.52
CA THR A 806 -20.18 55.04 23.78
C THR A 806 -21.12 55.31 24.97
N ASN A 807 -22.29 55.91 24.74
CA ASN A 807 -23.24 56.20 25.78
C ASN A 807 -24.06 54.98 26.21
N LYS A 808 -24.48 54.17 25.22
CA LYS A 808 -25.28 52.94 25.49
C LYS A 808 -24.40 51.67 25.57
N LYS A 809 -23.09 51.78 25.32
CA LYS A 809 -22.11 50.66 25.29
C LYS A 809 -22.51 49.53 24.35
N VAL A 810 -23.23 49.78 23.27
CA VAL A 810 -23.68 48.79 22.30
C VAL A 810 -23.11 49.10 20.91
N ASN A 811 -22.96 48.04 20.10
CA ASN A 811 -22.61 48.23 18.68
C ASN A 811 -23.87 48.58 17.87
N LEU A 812 -23.76 49.61 17.05
CA LEU A 812 -24.74 49.98 16.04
C LEU A 812 -24.23 49.59 14.68
N TYR A 813 -25.10 49.03 13.88
CA TYR A 813 -24.82 48.54 12.51
C TYR A 813 -25.56 49.36 11.52
N ALA A 814 -24.97 49.69 10.38
CA ALA A 814 -25.61 50.43 9.28
C ALA A 814 -25.15 49.88 7.94
N LEU A 815 -26.00 50.02 6.93
CA LEU A 815 -25.68 49.79 5.54
C LEU A 815 -25.19 51.08 4.92
N VAL A 816 -24.10 51.00 4.16
CA VAL A 816 -23.56 52.13 3.41
C VAL A 816 -23.36 51.64 1.97
N PRO A 817 -23.71 52.43 0.94
CA PRO A 817 -23.57 52.08 -0.46
C PRO A 817 -22.16 51.70 -0.91
#